data_ba251bd68278834ba22c27126ef8e92a
#
_entry.id   ba251bd68278834ba22c27126ef8e92a
#
_cell.length_a   1.000
_cell.length_b   1.000
_cell.length_c   1.000
_cell.angle_alpha   90.00
_cell.angle_beta   90.00
_cell.angle_gamma   90.00
#
_symmetry.space_group_name_H-M   'P 1'
#
loop_
_entity.id
_entity.type
_entity.pdbx_description
1 polymer ?
#
loop_
_entity_poly.entity_id
_entity_poly.type
_entity_poly.pdbx_seq_one_letter_code
_entity_poly.pdbx_strand_id
1 'polypeptide(L)'
;MCRALLLAGLLAAPALAADQRPDPVAQPRLEGRWLGLAASDAPAALWWAGPAQRDAAGSDTLGEALASVPGLILTPAPGNGTAALIVRHGRSQPDVPFGPVTQPGAPLLLAGLFDHDLLLVAPGGGLGGAAGDIRLSLRRPGDQLAGLGEFAAGAFGSRRSLARIDVPVSNGMRLGLGAHVQHDLGWLHNTTTGERLNRGLRGGLAGTLDIDLAPTLSLALTSLYARSKAGNLPAFVCDPNAPATCDGRFASTGSPDLGAQPPGQRADVALHDLRLVHQREALRLELIGTLARQTGQLGLDLGQSSRLANPVAAGYGLIARSVEENQGFDLIGGAQVGALTVRAGAGFNAAQTRRDAIDTLAGAVLADRQLRQDRDSVHGFGQLRLEAGHGLALEAGVRVDRQTLTLAVSDRRTGCAPNAMPCLAPAGQARLERTLFTPELALSWAPSPHLRLFARSARSARLPGWNLLARSTAELVLMPDETGWHHQAGVKADLWDGRACMDASGFVARTRGLVSPLLGIDPLAMAVAATQRRDMRNHGVDMVLSARPLVQLELSANLGWQQARWTGAVPAGGPNRPLYAPDTTASLSAAWRQPLVGTGFVLVPRVAARWRSAMAVGPALGLTDGISPGGWQVAAALQLEIPDGGWLMSLECENCLDQTLTDGAVVGLPTLNPPRWWQLRFTRRF
;
A
#
# COMPACT_ATOMS: atom_id res chain seq x y z
N MET A 1 -26.44 -12.72 -30.73
CA MET A 1 -27.22 -11.47 -31.03
C MET A 1 -27.08 -10.37 -29.96
N CYS A 2 -26.26 -10.48 -28.93
CA CYS A 2 -26.05 -9.44 -27.90
C CYS A 2 -24.79 -8.53 -28.09
N ARG A 3 -24.06 -8.66 -29.20
CA ARG A 3 -22.88 -7.84 -29.47
C ARG A 3 -23.10 -6.54 -30.23
N ALA A 4 -24.29 -6.32 -30.77
CA ALA A 4 -24.59 -5.17 -31.63
C ALA A 4 -25.34 -4.02 -30.92
N LEU A 5 -25.91 -4.23 -29.75
CA LEU A 5 -26.72 -3.24 -29.05
C LEU A 5 -25.93 -2.26 -28.16
N LEU A 6 -24.70 -2.58 -27.77
CA LEU A 6 -23.87 -1.67 -26.97
C LEU A 6 -23.12 -0.61 -27.80
N LEU A 7 -22.90 -0.86 -29.10
CA LEU A 7 -22.23 0.13 -29.96
C LEU A 7 -23.21 1.13 -30.62
N ALA A 8 -24.48 0.78 -30.79
CA ALA A 8 -25.44 1.66 -31.42
C ALA A 8 -25.99 2.78 -30.50
N GLY A 9 -25.95 2.59 -29.19
CA GLY A 9 -26.32 3.63 -28.21
C GLY A 9 -25.28 4.74 -28.02
N LEU A 10 -24.04 4.50 -28.42
CA LEU A 10 -22.92 5.45 -28.28
C LEU A 10 -22.82 6.45 -29.46
N LEU A 11 -23.54 6.22 -30.57
CA LEU A 11 -23.42 7.05 -31.77
C LEU A 11 -24.58 8.06 -31.96
N ALA A 12 -25.61 8.04 -31.13
CA ALA A 12 -26.69 9.02 -31.15
C ALA A 12 -26.54 10.04 -30.00
N ALA A 13 -25.38 10.71 -29.89
CA ALA A 13 -25.28 11.90 -29.07
C ALA A 13 -25.97 13.06 -29.79
N PRO A 14 -27.04 13.69 -29.24
CA PRO A 14 -27.50 14.96 -29.76
C PRO A 14 -26.37 15.97 -29.63
N ALA A 15 -26.17 16.80 -30.63
CA ALA A 15 -25.25 17.93 -30.58
C ALA A 15 -25.67 18.86 -29.44
N LEU A 16 -25.14 18.62 -28.24
CA LEU A 16 -25.26 19.52 -27.09
C LEU A 16 -24.19 20.59 -27.19
N ALA A 17 -24.66 21.81 -27.13
CA ALA A 17 -23.98 23.11 -27.06
C ALA A 17 -22.44 23.07 -27.07
N ALA A 18 -21.88 23.49 -28.18
CA ALA A 18 -20.46 23.40 -28.55
C ALA A 18 -19.51 24.34 -27.81
N ASP A 19 -19.83 24.80 -26.58
CA ASP A 19 -19.02 25.85 -25.94
C ASP A 19 -18.59 25.61 -24.46
N GLN A 20 -18.80 24.42 -23.93
CA GLN A 20 -18.24 24.11 -22.61
C GLN A 20 -16.91 23.37 -22.75
N ARG A 21 -15.81 24.09 -22.54
CA ARG A 21 -14.48 23.46 -22.40
C ARG A 21 -14.46 22.65 -21.10
N PRO A 22 -13.90 21.43 -21.11
CA PRO A 22 -13.75 20.67 -19.89
C PRO A 22 -12.80 21.38 -18.92
N ASP A 23 -13.09 21.29 -17.61
CA ASP A 23 -12.24 21.85 -16.59
C ASP A 23 -10.84 21.21 -16.61
N PRO A 24 -9.79 21.98 -16.28
CA PRO A 24 -8.45 21.43 -16.13
C PRO A 24 -8.41 20.30 -15.10
N VAL A 25 -7.52 19.33 -15.30
CA VAL A 25 -7.26 18.27 -14.32
C VAL A 25 -6.67 18.88 -13.06
N ALA A 26 -7.38 18.83 -11.94
CA ALA A 26 -6.92 19.37 -10.68
C ALA A 26 -5.66 18.63 -10.18
N GLN A 27 -4.64 19.38 -9.80
CA GLN A 27 -3.40 18.84 -9.25
C GLN A 27 -3.26 19.19 -7.77
N PRO A 28 -2.82 18.23 -6.91
CA PRO A 28 -2.66 18.50 -5.51
C PRO A 28 -1.44 19.38 -5.23
N ARG A 29 -1.52 20.18 -4.17
CA ARG A 29 -0.35 20.78 -3.55
C ARG A 29 0.28 19.75 -2.61
N LEU A 30 1.59 19.61 -2.72
CA LEU A 30 2.36 18.64 -1.95
C LEU A 30 2.80 19.28 -0.63
N GLU A 31 2.73 18.51 0.42
CA GLU A 31 3.22 18.88 1.74
C GLU A 31 4.53 18.14 2.06
N GLY A 32 5.08 18.47 3.21
CA GLY A 32 6.28 17.79 3.68
C GLY A 32 7.52 18.25 2.92
N ARG A 33 8.32 17.33 2.45
CA ARG A 33 9.57 17.62 1.74
C ARG A 33 9.42 18.43 0.45
N TRP A 34 8.23 18.44 -0.13
CA TRP A 34 7.96 19.14 -1.38
C TRP A 34 7.56 20.61 -1.20
N LEU A 35 7.65 21.13 0.03
CA LEU A 35 7.51 22.56 0.36
C LEU A 35 6.20 23.23 -0.12
N GLY A 36 5.13 22.48 -0.24
CA GLY A 36 3.84 22.98 -0.74
C GLY A 36 3.80 23.22 -2.25
N LEU A 37 4.73 22.66 -3.01
CA LEU A 37 4.72 22.68 -4.47
C LEU A 37 3.47 22.01 -5.03
N ALA A 38 3.01 22.45 -6.20
CA ALA A 38 2.08 21.62 -6.97
C ALA A 38 2.76 20.31 -7.40
N ALA A 39 1.99 19.27 -7.65
CA ALA A 39 2.55 17.99 -8.12
C ALA A 39 3.30 18.14 -9.45
N SER A 40 2.86 19.09 -10.31
CA SER A 40 3.56 19.48 -11.55
C SER A 40 4.94 20.07 -11.28
N ASP A 41 5.14 20.75 -10.16
CA ASP A 41 6.38 21.47 -9.87
C ASP A 41 7.43 20.63 -9.17
N ALA A 42 7.05 19.47 -8.65
CA ALA A 42 7.98 18.57 -7.99
C ALA A 42 8.96 17.92 -9.00
N PRO A 43 10.28 17.94 -8.73
CA PRO A 43 11.29 17.34 -9.62
C PRO A 43 11.40 15.82 -9.42
N ALA A 44 10.27 15.13 -9.47
CA ALA A 44 10.18 13.68 -9.34
C ALA A 44 8.89 13.18 -10.00
N ALA A 45 8.89 11.97 -10.55
CA ALA A 45 7.67 11.31 -10.98
C ALA A 45 6.83 10.94 -9.76
N LEU A 46 5.61 11.40 -9.74
CA LEU A 46 4.66 11.18 -8.65
C LEU A 46 3.40 10.54 -9.21
N TRP A 47 2.87 9.58 -8.48
CA TRP A 47 1.51 9.12 -8.69
C TRP A 47 0.65 9.64 -7.54
N TRP A 48 -0.54 10.14 -7.84
CA TRP A 48 -1.48 10.63 -6.85
C TRP A 48 -2.92 10.37 -7.27
N ALA A 49 -3.80 10.25 -6.29
CA ALA A 49 -5.24 10.17 -6.49
C ALA A 49 -5.95 10.97 -5.41
N GLY A 50 -6.73 11.95 -5.85
CA GLY A 50 -7.74 12.62 -5.05
C GLY A 50 -9.10 11.91 -5.19
N PRO A 51 -10.18 12.44 -4.56
CA PRO A 51 -11.51 11.85 -4.65
C PRO A 51 -11.99 11.67 -6.09
N ALA A 52 -11.87 12.70 -6.92
CA ALA A 52 -12.34 12.67 -8.31
C ALA A 52 -11.60 11.61 -9.16
N GLN A 53 -10.27 11.49 -9.00
CA GLN A 53 -9.48 10.49 -9.73
C GLN A 53 -9.81 9.06 -9.29
N ARG A 54 -10.09 8.85 -8.00
CA ARG A 54 -10.52 7.54 -7.48
C ARG A 54 -11.91 7.19 -7.99
N ASP A 55 -12.83 8.14 -7.96
CA ASP A 55 -14.18 7.98 -8.49
C ASP A 55 -14.12 7.66 -10.00
N ALA A 56 -13.30 8.37 -10.77
CA ALA A 56 -13.10 8.11 -12.20
C ALA A 56 -12.47 6.75 -12.48
N ALA A 57 -11.52 6.32 -11.65
CA ALA A 57 -10.86 5.01 -11.78
C ALA A 57 -11.69 3.85 -11.23
N GLY A 58 -12.83 4.11 -10.58
CA GLY A 58 -13.62 3.08 -9.89
C GLY A 58 -12.88 2.46 -8.72
N SER A 59 -11.93 3.19 -8.12
CA SER A 59 -11.10 2.69 -7.02
C SER A 59 -11.78 2.98 -5.69
N ASP A 60 -12.50 2.01 -5.17
CA ASP A 60 -13.26 2.15 -3.94
C ASP A 60 -12.44 1.91 -2.68
N THR A 61 -11.38 1.14 -2.83
CA THR A 61 -10.47 0.83 -1.74
C THR A 61 -9.08 1.40 -2.03
N LEU A 62 -8.33 1.66 -0.97
CA LEU A 62 -6.94 2.07 -1.11
C LEU A 62 -6.11 1.01 -1.86
N GLY A 63 -6.44 -0.27 -1.68
CA GLY A 63 -5.79 -1.36 -2.39
C GLY A 63 -5.98 -1.27 -3.90
N GLU A 64 -7.20 -0.97 -4.36
CA GLU A 64 -7.50 -0.78 -5.79
C GLU A 64 -6.80 0.44 -6.35
N ALA A 65 -6.79 1.56 -5.61
CA ALA A 65 -6.08 2.75 -6.01
C ALA A 65 -4.57 2.49 -6.13
N LEU A 66 -3.95 1.84 -5.14
CA LEU A 66 -2.53 1.47 -5.16
C LEU A 66 -2.20 0.47 -6.28
N ALA A 67 -3.10 -0.44 -6.63
CA ALA A 67 -2.90 -1.39 -7.71
C ALA A 67 -2.80 -0.73 -9.10
N SER A 68 -3.19 0.55 -9.24
CA SER A 68 -3.01 1.32 -10.46
C SER A 68 -1.67 2.06 -10.55
N VAL A 69 -0.87 2.06 -9.48
CA VAL A 69 0.44 2.71 -9.45
C VAL A 69 1.46 1.94 -10.29
N PRO A 70 2.21 2.61 -11.19
CA PRO A 70 3.25 1.95 -11.98
C PRO A 70 4.25 1.17 -11.11
N GLY A 71 4.50 -0.09 -11.48
CA GLY A 71 5.47 -0.96 -10.83
C GLY A 71 5.14 -1.36 -9.38
N LEU A 72 3.93 -1.09 -8.88
CA LEU A 72 3.51 -1.44 -7.53
C LEU A 72 2.65 -2.71 -7.55
N ILE A 73 2.96 -3.64 -6.65
CA ILE A 73 2.22 -4.88 -6.42
C ILE A 73 1.81 -4.96 -4.96
N LEU A 74 0.57 -5.33 -4.73
CA LEU A 74 0.02 -5.68 -3.43
C LEU A 74 -0.11 -7.20 -3.36
N THR A 75 0.43 -7.81 -2.33
CA THR A 75 0.18 -9.23 -2.08
C THR A 75 -0.91 -9.35 -1.03
N PRO A 76 -1.87 -10.28 -1.20
CA PRO A 76 -2.88 -10.50 -0.16
C PRO A 76 -2.21 -11.04 1.10
N ALA A 77 -2.66 -10.56 2.26
CA ALA A 77 -2.34 -11.21 3.51
C ALA A 77 -3.10 -12.54 3.62
N PRO A 78 -2.57 -13.53 4.35
CA PRO A 78 -3.38 -14.67 4.77
C PRO A 78 -4.62 -14.16 5.49
N GLY A 79 -5.80 -14.45 4.94
CA GLY A 79 -7.03 -13.81 5.39
C GLY A 79 -7.43 -12.63 4.51
N ASN A 80 -8.72 -12.38 4.39
CA ASN A 80 -9.25 -11.45 3.41
C ASN A 80 -9.00 -9.98 3.81
N GLY A 81 -8.22 -9.25 3.02
CA GLY A 81 -8.38 -7.81 2.93
C GLY A 81 -7.35 -6.88 3.54
N THR A 82 -6.22 -7.35 4.02
CA THR A 82 -5.04 -6.50 4.22
C THR A 82 -3.91 -7.01 3.35
N ALA A 83 -3.10 -6.13 2.75
CA ALA A 83 -1.92 -6.59 2.05
C ALA A 83 -0.88 -7.08 3.05
N ALA A 84 -0.31 -8.26 2.80
CA ALA A 84 0.82 -8.75 3.57
C ALA A 84 2.08 -7.96 3.25
N LEU A 85 2.20 -7.54 2.00
CA LEU A 85 3.39 -6.91 1.48
C LEU A 85 3.01 -5.93 0.37
N ILE A 86 3.59 -4.75 0.41
CA ILE A 86 3.56 -3.78 -0.67
C ILE A 86 4.95 -3.77 -1.30
N VAL A 87 5.02 -4.03 -2.59
CA VAL A 87 6.29 -4.08 -3.34
C VAL A 87 6.22 -3.06 -4.46
N ARG A 88 7.22 -2.19 -4.55
CA ARG A 88 7.37 -1.28 -5.67
C ARG A 88 8.76 -1.44 -6.28
N HIS A 89 8.81 -1.62 -7.59
CA HIS A 89 10.06 -1.81 -8.34
C HIS A 89 10.96 -2.92 -7.77
N GLY A 90 10.36 -4.03 -7.30
CA GLY A 90 11.08 -5.15 -6.70
C GLY A 90 11.60 -4.92 -5.28
N ARG A 91 11.20 -3.83 -4.62
CA ARG A 91 11.55 -3.51 -3.24
C ARG A 91 10.33 -3.59 -2.35
N SER A 92 10.45 -4.32 -1.27
CA SER A 92 9.35 -4.54 -0.34
C SER A 92 9.17 -3.36 0.62
N GLN A 93 7.92 -3.13 1.00
CA GLN A 93 7.52 -2.20 2.05
C GLN A 93 7.99 -0.77 1.78
N PRO A 94 7.34 -0.02 0.87
CA PRO A 94 7.50 1.41 0.82
C PRO A 94 7.15 1.99 2.20
N ASP A 95 7.93 2.97 2.63
CA ASP A 95 7.67 3.64 3.89
C ASP A 95 6.33 4.39 3.81
N VAL A 96 5.55 4.25 4.87
CA VAL A 96 4.27 4.95 5.01
C VAL A 96 4.41 5.90 6.19
N PRO A 97 4.82 7.15 5.95
CA PRO A 97 4.92 8.12 7.03
C PRO A 97 3.54 8.60 7.47
N PHE A 98 3.29 8.50 8.77
CA PHE A 98 2.28 9.25 9.48
C PHE A 98 3.00 10.23 10.40
N GLY A 99 3.12 11.49 9.99
CA GLY A 99 3.99 12.42 10.68
C GLY A 99 5.43 11.88 10.76
N PRO A 100 6.08 11.93 11.93
CA PRO A 100 7.42 11.39 12.14
C PRO A 100 7.49 9.86 12.21
N VAL A 101 6.35 9.19 12.35
CA VAL A 101 6.27 7.73 12.51
C VAL A 101 6.11 7.03 11.18
N THR A 102 6.99 6.10 10.89
CA THR A 102 6.91 5.25 9.70
C THR A 102 6.20 3.95 10.07
N GLN A 103 5.11 3.64 9.38
CA GLN A 103 4.31 2.44 9.61
C GLN A 103 4.49 1.42 8.49
N PRO A 104 4.41 0.10 8.79
CA PRO A 104 4.25 -0.91 7.75
C PRO A 104 2.94 -0.69 6.96
N GLY A 105 2.88 -1.14 5.72
CA GLY A 105 1.75 -0.88 4.82
C GLY A 105 0.37 -1.38 5.27
N ALA A 106 0.30 -2.37 6.17
CA ALA A 106 -0.98 -2.90 6.64
C ALA A 106 -1.86 -1.87 7.39
N PRO A 107 -1.33 -1.04 8.31
CA PRO A 107 -2.08 0.07 8.92
C PRO A 107 -2.60 1.07 7.90
N LEU A 108 -1.83 1.38 6.87
CA LEU A 108 -2.26 2.27 5.79
C LEU A 108 -3.52 1.75 5.11
N LEU A 109 -3.59 0.46 4.82
CA LEU A 109 -4.74 -0.15 4.16
C LEU A 109 -6.00 -0.08 5.03
N LEU A 110 -5.86 -0.23 6.34
CA LEU A 110 -6.99 -0.04 7.26
C LEU A 110 -7.39 1.44 7.37
N ALA A 111 -6.42 2.36 7.38
CA ALA A 111 -6.69 3.80 7.34
C ALA A 111 -7.38 4.22 6.05
N GLY A 112 -7.05 3.59 4.93
CA GLY A 112 -7.64 3.85 3.62
C GLY A 112 -9.10 3.40 3.44
N LEU A 113 -9.69 2.73 4.44
CA LEU A 113 -11.12 2.44 4.47
C LEU A 113 -11.96 3.67 4.86
N PHE A 114 -11.34 4.73 5.38
CA PHE A 114 -11.97 6.00 5.65
C PHE A 114 -11.89 6.93 4.45
N ASP A 115 -12.76 7.94 4.43
CA ASP A 115 -12.70 8.98 3.40
C ASP A 115 -11.39 9.77 3.48
N HIS A 116 -10.73 9.97 2.35
CA HIS A 116 -9.43 10.61 2.28
C HIS A 116 -9.33 11.57 1.08
N ASP A 117 -8.58 12.65 1.28
CA ASP A 117 -8.40 13.70 0.27
C ASP A 117 -7.26 13.37 -0.71
N LEU A 118 -6.20 12.72 -0.24
CA LEU A 118 -5.02 12.48 -1.05
C LEU A 118 -4.38 11.14 -0.72
N LEU A 119 -4.08 10.39 -1.77
CA LEU A 119 -3.12 9.31 -1.78
C LEU A 119 -1.98 9.70 -2.71
N LEU A 120 -0.77 9.73 -2.18
CA LEU A 120 0.44 10.07 -2.92
C LEU A 120 1.45 8.93 -2.82
N VAL A 121 2.00 8.53 -3.96
CA VAL A 121 3.11 7.58 -4.04
C VAL A 121 4.30 8.28 -4.70
N ALA A 122 5.39 8.39 -3.95
CA ALA A 122 6.62 9.04 -4.37
C ALA A 122 7.73 8.02 -4.66
N PRO A 123 8.72 8.34 -5.52
CA PRO A 123 9.87 7.47 -5.74
C PRO A 123 10.78 7.40 -4.50
N GLY A 124 11.53 6.32 -4.36
CA GLY A 124 12.51 6.14 -3.29
C GLY A 124 13.62 7.16 -3.29
N GLY A 125 14.19 7.41 -2.11
CA GLY A 125 15.32 8.31 -1.88
C GLY A 125 15.00 9.49 -0.97
N GLY A 126 16.03 10.23 -0.57
CA GLY A 126 15.91 11.40 0.29
C GLY A 126 15.36 11.08 1.67
N LEU A 127 14.25 11.67 2.03
CA LEU A 127 13.63 11.49 3.35
C LEU A 127 12.76 10.23 3.49
N GLY A 128 12.64 9.43 2.44
CA GLY A 128 11.84 8.20 2.42
C GLY A 128 12.68 6.94 2.32
N GLY A 129 12.04 5.79 2.49
CA GLY A 129 12.65 4.47 2.39
C GLY A 129 13.08 4.08 0.97
N ALA A 130 13.75 2.94 0.86
CA ALA A 130 14.29 2.45 -0.41
C ALA A 130 13.22 2.16 -1.48
N ALA A 131 12.02 1.80 -1.07
CA ALA A 131 10.90 1.50 -1.97
C ALA A 131 10.05 2.73 -2.33
N GLY A 132 10.29 3.87 -1.70
CA GLY A 132 9.51 5.11 -1.84
C GLY A 132 8.60 5.38 -0.64
N ASP A 133 7.82 6.45 -0.75
CA ASP A 133 6.84 6.88 0.25
C ASP A 133 5.43 6.69 -0.27
N ILE A 134 4.52 6.23 0.59
CA ILE A 134 3.09 6.27 0.37
C ILE A 134 2.48 7.15 1.44
N ARG A 135 1.82 8.23 1.05
CA ARG A 135 1.17 9.16 1.98
C ARG A 135 -0.33 9.13 1.78
N LEU A 136 -1.04 9.00 2.88
CA LEU A 136 -2.48 9.09 2.95
C LEU A 136 -2.86 10.29 3.81
N SER A 137 -3.66 11.19 3.25
CA SER A 137 -4.26 12.31 3.98
C SER A 137 -5.74 12.05 4.16
N LEU A 138 -6.20 11.84 5.39
CA LEU A 138 -7.62 11.76 5.68
C LEU A 138 -8.28 13.10 5.39
N ARG A 139 -9.52 13.05 4.92
CA ARG A 139 -10.30 14.23 4.61
C ARG A 139 -10.39 15.15 5.83
N ARG A 140 -10.12 16.43 5.62
CA ARG A 140 -10.27 17.47 6.64
C ARG A 140 -11.69 18.03 6.62
N PRO A 141 -12.23 18.44 7.79
CA PRO A 141 -13.54 19.05 7.88
C PRO A 141 -13.55 20.45 7.27
N GLY A 142 -14.60 20.76 6.52
CA GLY A 142 -14.82 22.09 5.92
C GLY A 142 -15.56 23.07 6.83
N ASP A 143 -15.73 24.30 6.35
CA ASP A 143 -16.45 25.37 7.07
C ASP A 143 -17.99 25.26 6.94
N GLN A 144 -18.49 24.25 6.25
CA GLN A 144 -19.91 23.98 6.08
C GLN A 144 -20.25 22.58 6.60
N LEU A 145 -21.47 22.43 7.09
CA LEU A 145 -22.00 21.12 7.42
C LEU A 145 -22.06 20.27 6.16
N ALA A 146 -21.36 19.16 6.17
CA ALA A 146 -21.31 18.23 5.06
C ALA A 146 -21.32 16.79 5.56
N GLY A 147 -21.76 15.87 4.73
CA GLY A 147 -21.79 14.47 5.09
C GLY A 147 -21.72 13.53 3.92
N LEU A 148 -21.33 12.30 4.23
CA LEU A 148 -21.27 11.17 3.32
C LEU A 148 -21.86 9.96 4.02
N GLY A 149 -22.82 9.31 3.42
CA GLY A 149 -23.30 7.98 3.80
C GLY A 149 -23.19 7.04 2.60
N GLU A 150 -22.59 5.88 2.80
CA GLU A 150 -22.46 4.87 1.75
C GLU A 150 -22.86 3.50 2.28
N PHE A 151 -23.57 2.74 1.47
CA PHE A 151 -23.89 1.34 1.70
C PHE A 151 -23.67 0.56 0.41
N ALA A 152 -22.96 -0.56 0.51
CA ALA A 152 -22.79 -1.48 -0.61
C ALA A 152 -23.12 -2.91 -0.16
N ALA A 153 -23.73 -3.68 -1.06
CA ALA A 153 -24.02 -5.11 -0.87
C ALA A 153 -23.72 -5.88 -2.15
N GLY A 154 -23.09 -7.03 -2.03
CA GLY A 154 -22.62 -7.78 -3.19
C GLY A 154 -22.60 -9.28 -3.01
N ALA A 155 -22.03 -9.93 -4.00
CA ALA A 155 -21.81 -11.37 -4.01
C ALA A 155 -21.00 -11.81 -2.78
N PHE A 156 -21.02 -13.10 -2.50
CA PHE A 156 -20.34 -13.72 -1.35
C PHE A 156 -20.74 -13.12 0.00
N GLY A 157 -21.95 -12.50 0.08
CA GLY A 157 -22.45 -11.85 1.28
C GLY A 157 -21.66 -10.63 1.70
N SER A 158 -20.93 -10.01 0.77
CA SER A 158 -20.22 -8.76 1.03
C SER A 158 -21.18 -7.64 1.36
N ARG A 159 -20.89 -6.91 2.44
CA ARG A 159 -21.63 -5.71 2.87
C ARG A 159 -20.64 -4.69 3.40
N ARG A 160 -20.78 -3.45 2.93
CA ARG A 160 -19.95 -2.34 3.38
C ARG A 160 -20.82 -1.15 3.72
N SER A 161 -20.49 -0.47 4.80
CA SER A 161 -21.08 0.83 5.15
C SER A 161 -19.97 1.79 5.54
N LEU A 162 -20.08 3.02 5.08
CA LEU A 162 -19.21 4.13 5.43
C LEU A 162 -20.08 5.33 5.75
N ALA A 163 -19.77 6.03 6.83
CA ALA A 163 -20.42 7.29 7.17
C ALA A 163 -19.36 8.32 7.58
N ARG A 164 -19.58 9.56 7.18
CA ARG A 164 -18.78 10.71 7.59
C ARG A 164 -19.68 11.92 7.75
N ILE A 165 -19.38 12.73 8.76
CA ILE A 165 -19.97 14.04 8.97
C ILE A 165 -18.88 15.05 9.30
N ASP A 166 -18.96 16.22 8.66
CA ASP A 166 -18.11 17.39 8.90
C ASP A 166 -18.98 18.48 9.51
N VAL A 167 -18.61 18.95 10.70
CA VAL A 167 -19.38 19.91 11.48
C VAL A 167 -18.52 21.15 11.78
N PRO A 168 -18.89 22.34 11.30
CA PRO A 168 -18.34 23.59 11.78
C PRO A 168 -18.86 23.85 13.19
N VAL A 169 -18.01 23.71 14.21
CA VAL A 169 -18.41 23.86 15.63
C VAL A 169 -18.50 25.34 16.01
N SER A 170 -17.55 26.12 15.49
CA SER A 170 -17.51 27.57 15.65
C SER A 170 -16.62 28.19 14.58
N ASN A 171 -16.53 29.53 14.54
CA ASN A 171 -15.57 30.20 13.68
C ASN A 171 -14.14 29.76 14.03
N GLY A 172 -13.49 29.06 13.07
CA GLY A 172 -12.15 28.51 13.24
C GLY A 172 -12.06 27.17 13.94
N MET A 173 -13.18 26.50 14.27
CA MET A 173 -13.17 25.15 14.83
C MET A 173 -14.07 24.21 14.02
N ARG A 174 -13.49 23.15 13.48
CA ARG A 174 -14.14 22.19 12.57
C ARG A 174 -13.87 20.77 13.03
N LEU A 175 -14.92 19.95 13.07
CA LEU A 175 -14.86 18.56 13.50
C LEU A 175 -15.33 17.64 12.38
N GLY A 176 -14.54 16.65 12.04
CA GLY A 176 -14.92 15.56 11.14
C GLY A 176 -14.98 14.24 11.90
N LEU A 177 -16.05 13.49 11.74
CA LEU A 177 -16.21 12.15 12.31
C LEU A 177 -16.51 11.16 11.20
N GLY A 178 -15.83 10.04 11.19
CA GLY A 178 -16.00 8.97 10.21
C GLY A 178 -16.10 7.60 10.88
N ALA A 179 -16.92 6.73 10.30
CA ALA A 179 -17.04 5.34 10.71
C ALA A 179 -17.20 4.45 9.48
N HIS A 180 -16.62 3.25 9.51
CA HIS A 180 -16.87 2.25 8.48
C HIS A 180 -17.00 0.87 9.09
N VAL A 181 -17.72 0.00 8.38
CA VAL A 181 -17.77 -1.44 8.63
C VAL A 181 -17.90 -2.17 7.32
N GLN A 182 -17.14 -3.25 7.17
CA GLN A 182 -17.20 -4.16 6.03
C GLN A 182 -17.22 -5.60 6.52
N HIS A 183 -18.11 -6.40 5.96
CA HIS A 183 -18.26 -7.81 6.25
C HIS A 183 -18.31 -8.61 4.96
N ASP A 184 -17.50 -9.67 4.86
CA ASP A 184 -17.45 -10.59 3.73
C ASP A 184 -17.59 -12.02 4.27
N LEU A 185 -18.51 -12.81 3.70
CA LEU A 185 -18.66 -14.23 4.07
C LEU A 185 -17.57 -15.11 3.44
N GLY A 186 -16.82 -14.57 2.49
CA GLY A 186 -15.79 -15.29 1.75
C GLY A 186 -16.31 -16.05 0.54
N TRP A 187 -15.45 -16.22 -0.46
CA TRP A 187 -15.75 -16.90 -1.71
C TRP A 187 -15.14 -18.31 -1.80
N LEU A 188 -14.14 -18.61 -0.96
CA LEU A 188 -13.51 -19.93 -0.92
C LEU A 188 -14.36 -20.91 -0.10
N HIS A 189 -14.55 -22.10 -0.67
CA HIS A 189 -15.30 -23.17 -0.03
C HIS A 189 -14.38 -24.35 0.28
N ASN A 190 -14.40 -24.79 1.54
CA ASN A 190 -13.87 -26.09 1.90
C ASN A 190 -14.89 -27.16 1.49
N THR A 191 -14.55 -27.98 0.51
CA THR A 191 -15.46 -29.02 -0.01
C THR A 191 -15.70 -30.16 0.97
N THR A 192 -14.83 -30.33 1.97
CA THR A 192 -14.96 -31.37 2.99
C THR A 192 -15.85 -30.95 4.15
N THR A 193 -15.68 -29.71 4.65
CA THR A 193 -16.42 -29.21 5.82
C THR A 193 -17.63 -28.35 5.45
N GLY A 194 -17.73 -27.91 4.19
CA GLY A 194 -18.75 -26.97 3.73
C GLY A 194 -18.53 -25.52 4.22
N GLU A 195 -17.46 -25.25 4.94
CA GLU A 195 -17.18 -23.91 5.48
C GLU A 195 -16.63 -22.95 4.43
N ARG A 196 -16.97 -21.67 4.58
CA ARG A 196 -16.33 -20.58 3.85
C ARG A 196 -15.09 -20.12 4.59
N LEU A 197 -13.93 -20.10 3.90
CA LEU A 197 -12.64 -19.97 4.55
C LEU A 197 -12.16 -18.53 4.67
N ASN A 198 -12.28 -17.71 3.64
CA ASN A 198 -11.73 -16.36 3.60
C ASN A 198 -12.75 -15.27 3.99
N ARG A 199 -13.60 -15.57 4.97
CA ARG A 199 -14.50 -14.56 5.56
C ARG A 199 -13.72 -13.43 6.23
N GLY A 200 -14.26 -12.20 6.19
CA GLY A 200 -13.64 -11.03 6.80
C GLY A 200 -14.63 -10.09 7.49
N LEU A 201 -14.18 -9.46 8.55
CA LEU A 201 -14.87 -8.34 9.20
C LEU A 201 -13.86 -7.23 9.47
N ARG A 202 -14.14 -6.04 8.98
CA ARG A 202 -13.33 -4.84 9.19
C ARG A 202 -14.23 -3.72 9.67
N GLY A 203 -13.69 -2.86 10.52
CA GLY A 203 -14.44 -1.71 10.99
C GLY A 203 -13.54 -0.73 11.73
N GLY A 204 -13.99 0.50 11.86
CA GLY A 204 -13.23 1.52 12.56
C GLY A 204 -13.95 2.84 12.68
N LEU A 205 -13.31 3.72 13.46
CA LEU A 205 -13.72 5.09 13.72
C LEU A 205 -12.56 6.03 13.45
N ALA A 206 -12.84 7.20 12.88
CA ALA A 206 -11.88 8.27 12.69
C ALA A 206 -12.46 9.60 13.13
N GLY A 207 -11.64 10.43 13.78
CA GLY A 207 -11.95 11.80 14.13
C GLY A 207 -10.86 12.74 13.62
N THR A 208 -11.26 13.87 13.06
CA THR A 208 -10.37 14.96 12.66
C THR A 208 -10.88 16.26 13.27
N LEU A 209 -10.00 17.04 13.87
CA LEU A 209 -10.33 18.31 14.49
C LEU A 209 -9.33 19.36 14.02
N ASP A 210 -9.83 20.44 13.42
CA ASP A 210 -9.04 21.58 12.99
C ASP A 210 -9.46 22.81 13.79
N ILE A 211 -8.48 23.52 14.35
CA ILE A 211 -8.68 24.71 15.18
C ILE A 211 -7.75 25.82 14.68
N ASP A 212 -8.31 26.95 14.31
CA ASP A 212 -7.56 28.18 14.03
C ASP A 212 -7.39 28.95 15.35
N LEU A 213 -6.27 28.71 16.03
CA LEU A 213 -5.94 29.33 17.34
C LEU A 213 -5.67 30.85 17.21
N ALA A 214 -5.14 31.25 16.06
CA ALA A 214 -4.89 32.65 15.68
C ALA A 214 -4.80 32.72 14.14
N PRO A 215 -4.84 33.91 13.53
CA PRO A 215 -4.73 34.05 12.07
C PRO A 215 -3.47 33.40 11.46
N THR A 216 -2.43 33.21 12.28
CA THR A 216 -1.15 32.61 11.86
C THR A 216 -0.87 31.28 12.53
N LEU A 217 -1.78 30.76 13.38
CA LEU A 217 -1.53 29.57 14.17
C LEU A 217 -2.73 28.62 14.08
N SER A 218 -2.51 27.43 13.56
CA SER A 218 -3.53 26.37 13.45
C SER A 218 -3.08 25.09 14.12
N LEU A 219 -4.04 24.37 14.68
CA LEU A 219 -3.88 23.05 15.29
C LEU A 219 -4.76 22.05 14.53
N ALA A 220 -4.18 20.95 14.11
CA ALA A 220 -4.89 19.84 13.51
C ALA A 220 -4.66 18.55 14.30
N LEU A 221 -5.74 17.86 14.63
CA LEU A 221 -5.73 16.57 15.31
C LEU A 221 -6.36 15.51 14.40
N THR A 222 -5.78 14.33 14.37
CA THR A 222 -6.36 13.15 13.75
C THR A 222 -6.29 11.99 14.73
N SER A 223 -7.39 11.30 14.92
CA SER A 223 -7.46 10.08 15.71
C SER A 223 -8.18 9.01 14.93
N LEU A 224 -7.57 7.83 14.84
CA LEU A 224 -8.09 6.71 14.06
C LEU A 224 -7.95 5.43 14.88
N TYR A 225 -9.02 4.63 14.86
CA TYR A 225 -9.00 3.26 15.33
C TYR A 225 -9.62 2.35 14.26
N ALA A 226 -8.93 1.29 13.88
CA ALA A 226 -9.44 0.32 12.94
C ALA A 226 -9.10 -1.11 13.37
N ARG A 227 -10.02 -2.02 13.09
CA ARG A 227 -9.90 -3.45 13.37
C ARG A 227 -10.21 -4.27 12.14
N SER A 228 -9.42 -5.30 11.91
CA SER A 228 -9.67 -6.33 10.91
C SER A 228 -9.60 -7.71 11.54
N LYS A 229 -10.56 -8.56 11.21
CA LYS A 229 -10.53 -10.00 11.45
C LYS A 229 -10.76 -10.69 10.12
N ALA A 230 -9.92 -11.66 9.79
CA ALA A 230 -10.04 -12.39 8.55
C ALA A 230 -9.81 -13.88 8.79
N GLY A 231 -10.54 -14.73 8.07
CA GLY A 231 -10.32 -16.16 8.05
C GLY A 231 -9.02 -16.52 7.32
N ASN A 232 -8.64 -17.78 7.35
CA ASN A 232 -7.50 -18.25 6.59
C ASN A 232 -7.68 -18.01 5.10
N LEU A 233 -6.62 -17.60 4.45
CA LEU A 233 -6.48 -17.69 3.02
C LEU A 233 -5.66 -18.96 2.74
N PRO A 234 -6.29 -20.06 2.31
CA PRO A 234 -5.56 -21.27 2.02
C PRO A 234 -4.65 -21.04 0.83
N ALA A 235 -3.45 -21.56 0.94
CA ALA A 235 -2.53 -21.65 -0.17
C ALA A 235 -2.87 -22.88 -1.01
N PHE A 236 -2.86 -22.74 -2.33
CA PHE A 236 -3.26 -23.81 -3.25
C PHE A 236 -2.05 -24.47 -3.89
N VAL A 237 -2.14 -25.78 -4.11
CA VAL A 237 -1.32 -26.46 -5.10
C VAL A 237 -2.12 -26.42 -6.40
N CYS A 238 -1.89 -25.41 -7.22
CA CYS A 238 -2.42 -25.37 -8.58
C CYS A 238 -1.47 -26.13 -9.51
N ASP A 239 -1.97 -27.14 -10.19
CA ASP A 239 -1.25 -27.73 -11.31
C ASP A 239 -1.34 -26.76 -12.51
N PRO A 240 -0.22 -26.18 -12.98
CA PRO A 240 -0.24 -25.27 -14.13
C PRO A 240 -0.74 -25.95 -15.42
N ASN A 241 -0.69 -27.29 -15.48
CA ASN A 241 -1.19 -28.07 -16.61
C ASN A 241 -2.66 -28.48 -16.45
N ALA A 242 -3.26 -28.21 -15.28
CA ALA A 242 -4.66 -28.51 -14.99
C ALA A 242 -5.30 -27.30 -14.28
N PRO A 243 -5.59 -26.19 -15.01
CA PRO A 243 -6.12 -24.95 -14.42
C PRO A 243 -7.45 -25.16 -13.67
N ALA A 244 -8.20 -26.19 -13.94
CA ALA A 244 -9.38 -26.56 -13.18
C ALA A 244 -9.09 -26.92 -11.71
N THR A 245 -7.83 -27.19 -11.35
CA THR A 245 -7.43 -27.41 -9.95
C THR A 245 -7.35 -26.10 -9.15
N CYS A 246 -7.46 -24.95 -9.83
CA CYS A 246 -7.42 -23.59 -9.26
C CYS A 246 -8.81 -22.94 -9.19
N ASP A 247 -9.89 -23.73 -9.19
CA ASP A 247 -11.27 -23.20 -9.23
C ASP A 247 -11.77 -22.58 -7.91
N GLY A 248 -10.89 -22.42 -6.93
CA GLY A 248 -11.23 -21.89 -5.60
C GLY A 248 -11.91 -22.92 -4.69
N ARG A 249 -12.05 -24.16 -5.13
CA ARG A 249 -12.54 -25.28 -4.33
C ARG A 249 -11.37 -25.96 -3.67
N PHE A 250 -11.52 -26.17 -2.38
CA PHE A 250 -10.46 -26.67 -1.53
C PHE A 250 -11.00 -27.84 -0.69
N ALA A 251 -10.37 -29.00 -0.80
CA ALA A 251 -10.68 -30.15 0.01
C ALA A 251 -9.69 -30.22 1.18
N SER A 252 -10.17 -30.09 2.41
CA SER A 252 -9.39 -30.29 3.63
C SER A 252 -9.49 -31.74 4.09
N THR A 253 -8.37 -32.33 4.48
CA THR A 253 -8.31 -33.64 5.12
C THR A 253 -8.58 -33.63 6.62
N GLY A 254 -9.09 -32.53 7.16
CA GLY A 254 -9.29 -32.28 8.56
C GLY A 254 -8.17 -31.38 9.10
N SER A 255 -8.55 -30.28 9.69
CA SER A 255 -7.61 -29.38 10.35
C SER A 255 -7.13 -30.02 11.64
N PRO A 256 -5.81 -30.13 11.90
CA PRO A 256 -5.35 -30.43 13.24
C PRO A 256 -5.89 -29.34 14.18
N ASP A 257 -6.37 -29.75 15.33
CA ASP A 257 -6.80 -28.82 16.36
C ASP A 257 -5.61 -27.99 16.84
N LEU A 258 -5.50 -26.75 16.37
CA LEU A 258 -4.49 -25.78 16.82
C LEU A 258 -4.81 -25.21 18.22
N GLY A 259 -5.69 -25.91 18.98
CA GLY A 259 -6.16 -25.49 20.26
C GLY A 259 -7.26 -24.42 20.16
N ALA A 260 -7.49 -23.66 21.25
CA ALA A 260 -8.60 -22.70 21.37
C ALA A 260 -8.52 -21.50 20.41
N GLN A 261 -7.57 -21.45 19.47
CA GLN A 261 -7.39 -20.34 18.55
C GLN A 261 -7.63 -20.77 17.10
N PRO A 262 -8.75 -20.40 16.49
CA PRO A 262 -9.02 -20.72 15.11
C PRO A 262 -7.97 -20.06 14.21
N PRO A 263 -7.52 -20.74 13.13
CA PRO A 263 -6.64 -20.16 12.14
C PRO A 263 -7.29 -18.90 11.54
N GLY A 264 -6.50 -17.87 11.33
CA GLY A 264 -6.96 -16.60 10.80
C GLY A 264 -6.03 -15.44 11.14
N GLN A 265 -6.45 -14.27 10.75
CA GLN A 265 -5.70 -13.04 10.98
C GLN A 265 -6.55 -12.02 11.73
N ARG A 266 -5.93 -11.34 12.67
CA ARG A 266 -6.49 -10.16 13.31
C ARG A 266 -5.46 -9.05 13.33
N ALA A 267 -5.90 -7.84 13.02
CA ALA A 267 -5.11 -6.63 13.18
C ALA A 267 -5.97 -5.55 13.83
N ASP A 268 -5.43 -4.89 14.82
CA ASP A 268 -6.00 -3.69 15.43
C ASP A 268 -4.96 -2.56 15.26
N VAL A 269 -5.40 -1.38 14.84
CA VAL A 269 -4.57 -0.20 14.64
C VAL A 269 -5.20 0.99 15.35
N ALA A 270 -4.43 1.68 16.18
CA ALA A 270 -4.76 2.98 16.73
C ALA A 270 -3.68 3.97 16.32
N LEU A 271 -4.07 5.14 15.83
CA LEU A 271 -3.17 6.17 15.36
C LEU A 271 -3.71 7.53 15.81
N HIS A 272 -2.82 8.34 16.36
CA HIS A 272 -3.11 9.71 16.77
C HIS A 272 -2.02 10.61 16.22
N ASP A 273 -2.41 11.66 15.51
CA ASP A 273 -1.51 12.66 14.94
C ASP A 273 -1.94 14.05 15.38
N LEU A 274 -0.98 14.84 15.85
CA LEU A 274 -1.14 16.23 16.22
C LEU A 274 -0.21 17.06 15.37
N ARG A 275 -0.73 18.10 14.75
CA ARG A 275 0.05 19.05 13.96
C ARG A 275 -0.29 20.47 14.38
N LEU A 276 0.71 21.21 14.84
CA LEU A 276 0.63 22.63 15.10
C LEU A 276 1.42 23.36 14.01
N VAL A 277 0.77 24.29 13.32
CA VAL A 277 1.38 25.06 12.23
C VAL A 277 1.31 26.53 12.55
N HIS A 278 2.47 27.17 12.59
CA HIS A 278 2.58 28.62 12.58
C HIS A 278 3.06 29.08 11.21
N GLN A 279 2.29 29.96 10.58
CA GLN A 279 2.62 30.52 9.27
C GLN A 279 2.48 32.02 9.28
N ARG A 280 3.57 32.70 8.97
CA ARG A 280 3.61 34.18 8.86
C ARG A 280 4.44 34.54 7.66
N GLU A 281 3.80 35.18 6.66
CA GLU A 281 4.46 35.58 5.41
C GLU A 281 5.27 34.42 4.78
N ALA A 282 6.58 34.57 4.73
CA ALA A 282 7.52 33.60 4.15
C ALA A 282 8.00 32.53 5.15
N LEU A 283 7.65 32.62 6.45
CA LEU A 283 8.08 31.69 7.50
C LEU A 283 6.96 30.71 7.83
N ARG A 284 7.27 29.43 7.82
CA ARG A 284 6.40 28.35 8.29
C ARG A 284 7.12 27.48 9.32
N LEU A 285 6.50 27.26 10.46
CA LEU A 285 6.96 26.34 11.49
C LEU A 285 5.89 25.27 11.71
N GLU A 286 6.30 24.04 11.75
CA GLU A 286 5.42 22.90 12.01
C GLU A 286 5.97 22.06 13.16
N LEU A 287 5.10 21.74 14.09
CA LEU A 287 5.32 20.78 15.15
C LEU A 287 4.40 19.59 14.90
N ILE A 288 4.96 18.39 14.78
CA ILE A 288 4.19 17.18 14.48
C ILE A 288 4.49 16.16 15.57
N GLY A 289 3.45 15.63 16.20
CA GLY A 289 3.53 14.54 17.16
C GLY A 289 2.66 13.39 16.73
N THR A 290 3.17 12.17 16.75
CA THR A 290 2.42 10.98 16.34
C THR A 290 2.57 9.86 17.34
N LEU A 291 1.46 9.22 17.66
CA LEU A 291 1.39 7.99 18.46
C LEU A 291 0.67 6.94 17.63
N ALA A 292 1.28 5.76 17.51
CA ALA A 292 0.67 4.66 16.79
C ALA A 292 0.85 3.36 17.57
N ARG A 293 -0.21 2.57 17.64
CA ARG A 293 -0.17 1.22 18.20
C ARG A 293 -0.83 0.26 17.24
N GLN A 294 -0.13 -0.81 16.94
CA GLN A 294 -0.64 -1.91 16.15
C GLN A 294 -0.56 -3.20 16.94
N THR A 295 -1.64 -3.98 16.93
CA THR A 295 -1.62 -5.37 17.39
C THR A 295 -1.94 -6.28 16.24
N GLY A 296 -1.22 -7.38 16.11
CA GLY A 296 -1.42 -8.38 15.09
C GLY A 296 -1.52 -9.77 15.69
N GLN A 297 -2.37 -10.59 15.11
CA GLN A 297 -2.40 -12.03 15.37
C GLN A 297 -2.51 -12.75 14.04
N LEU A 298 -1.66 -13.75 13.84
CA LEU A 298 -1.64 -14.61 12.68
C LEU A 298 -1.71 -16.06 13.15
N GLY A 299 -2.68 -16.82 12.67
CA GLY A 299 -2.74 -18.27 12.75
C GLY A 299 -2.59 -18.85 11.35
N LEU A 300 -1.58 -19.66 11.11
CA LEU A 300 -1.41 -20.44 9.88
C LEU A 300 -1.59 -21.92 10.22
N ASP A 301 -2.35 -22.62 9.40
CA ASP A 301 -2.49 -24.06 9.43
C ASP A 301 -2.23 -24.60 8.02
N LEU A 302 -1.08 -25.22 7.83
CA LEU A 302 -0.72 -25.82 6.53
C LEU A 302 -1.35 -27.21 6.33
N GLY A 303 -1.89 -27.81 7.39
CA GLY A 303 -2.63 -29.07 7.32
C GLY A 303 -3.92 -28.98 6.49
N GLN A 304 -4.44 -27.77 6.29
CA GLN A 304 -5.59 -27.51 5.42
C GLN A 304 -5.26 -27.60 3.91
N SER A 305 -3.99 -27.62 3.52
CA SER A 305 -3.59 -27.82 2.13
C SER A 305 -3.44 -29.33 1.85
N SER A 306 -4.53 -29.99 1.51
CA SER A 306 -4.63 -31.45 1.36
C SER A 306 -3.78 -32.08 0.25
N ARG A 307 -3.02 -31.31 -0.51
CA ARG A 307 -2.19 -31.79 -1.62
C ARG A 307 -0.71 -31.51 -1.45
N LEU A 308 -0.27 -31.09 -0.27
CA LEU A 308 1.16 -31.12 0.02
C LEU A 308 1.60 -32.59 0.02
N ALA A 309 2.30 -32.98 -1.05
CA ALA A 309 2.87 -34.32 -1.18
C ALA A 309 3.89 -34.68 -0.08
N ASN A 310 4.16 -33.74 0.84
CA ASN A 310 5.02 -33.92 1.99
C ASN A 310 4.18 -34.03 3.27
N PRO A 311 4.02 -35.24 3.83
CA PRO A 311 3.23 -35.46 5.04
C PRO A 311 3.79 -34.70 6.27
N VAL A 312 5.03 -34.24 6.24
CA VAL A 312 5.66 -33.49 7.31
C VAL A 312 5.14 -32.05 7.38
N ALA A 313 4.86 -31.42 6.24
CA ALA A 313 4.29 -30.08 6.22
C ALA A 313 2.78 -30.06 6.55
N ALA A 314 2.09 -31.20 6.37
CA ALA A 314 0.64 -31.31 6.58
C ALA A 314 0.21 -31.17 8.05
N GLY A 315 1.13 -31.19 9.02
CA GLY A 315 0.83 -30.98 10.42
C GLY A 315 1.45 -29.72 11.01
N TYR A 316 2.00 -28.81 10.17
CA TYR A 316 2.66 -27.60 10.67
C TYR A 316 1.63 -26.50 10.92
N GLY A 317 1.70 -25.90 12.10
CA GLY A 317 0.94 -24.73 12.51
C GLY A 317 1.85 -23.63 13.06
N LEU A 318 1.46 -22.38 12.83
CA LEU A 318 2.10 -21.19 13.40
C LEU A 318 1.03 -20.29 14.01
N ILE A 319 1.22 -19.92 15.27
CA ILE A 319 0.46 -18.86 15.92
C ILE A 319 1.45 -17.76 16.27
N ALA A 320 1.26 -16.58 15.73
CA ALA A 320 2.07 -15.41 16.04
C ALA A 320 1.19 -14.27 16.54
N ARG A 321 1.63 -13.59 17.59
CA ARG A 321 1.06 -12.35 18.10
C ARG A 321 2.12 -11.28 18.09
N SER A 322 1.77 -10.09 17.66
CA SER A 322 2.66 -8.94 17.67
C SER A 322 1.97 -7.73 18.27
N VAL A 323 2.72 -6.94 18.99
CA VAL A 323 2.35 -5.59 19.42
C VAL A 323 3.48 -4.67 19.00
N GLU A 324 3.14 -3.63 18.26
CA GLU A 324 4.06 -2.57 17.87
C GLU A 324 3.52 -1.25 18.40
N GLU A 325 4.34 -0.54 19.15
CA GLU A 325 4.07 0.78 19.68
C GLU A 325 5.11 1.74 19.11
N ASN A 326 4.66 2.84 18.54
CA ASN A 326 5.48 3.78 17.82
C ASN A 326 5.10 5.20 18.22
N GLN A 327 6.08 6.02 18.57
CA GLN A 327 5.91 7.41 18.91
C GLN A 327 6.97 8.26 18.25
N GLY A 328 6.59 9.42 17.80
CA GLY A 328 7.53 10.30 17.14
C GLY A 328 7.14 11.77 17.24
N PHE A 329 8.14 12.58 17.03
CA PHE A 329 8.01 14.01 17.11
C PHE A 329 8.96 14.67 16.11
N ASP A 330 8.44 15.65 15.32
CA ASP A 330 9.20 16.44 14.38
C ASP A 330 8.96 17.94 14.60
N LEU A 331 10.03 18.71 14.60
CA LEU A 331 10.00 20.15 14.44
C LEU A 331 10.57 20.51 13.08
N ILE A 332 9.79 21.21 12.27
CA ILE A 332 10.14 21.54 10.90
C ILE A 332 10.00 23.04 10.72
N GLY A 333 11.03 23.69 10.18
CA GLY A 333 11.02 25.09 9.78
C GLY A 333 11.19 25.22 8.28
N GLY A 334 10.48 26.16 7.67
CA GLY A 334 10.63 26.53 6.27
C GLY A 334 10.58 28.04 6.09
N ALA A 335 11.45 28.57 5.25
CA ALA A 335 11.48 30.00 4.92
C ALA A 335 11.77 30.20 3.44
N GLN A 336 11.16 31.22 2.86
CA GLN A 336 11.46 31.70 1.51
C GLN A 336 12.10 33.08 1.58
N VAL A 337 13.28 33.20 1.01
CA VAL A 337 14.05 34.45 0.95
C VAL A 337 14.44 34.72 -0.49
N GLY A 338 13.68 35.57 -1.16
CA GLY A 338 13.85 35.83 -2.58
C GLY A 338 13.66 34.53 -3.42
N ALA A 339 14.68 34.18 -4.18
CA ALA A 339 14.70 32.96 -5.01
C ALA A 339 15.06 31.69 -4.23
N LEU A 340 15.43 31.80 -2.96
CA LEU A 340 15.85 30.65 -2.15
C LEU A 340 14.74 30.24 -1.19
N THR A 341 14.34 28.96 -1.24
CA THR A 341 13.50 28.31 -0.23
C THR A 341 14.37 27.37 0.59
N VAL A 342 14.34 27.54 1.90
CA VAL A 342 15.08 26.72 2.86
C VAL A 342 14.08 25.94 3.72
N ARG A 343 14.34 24.68 3.95
CA ARG A 343 13.60 23.86 4.89
C ARG A 343 14.58 23.05 5.73
N ALA A 344 14.37 23.02 7.02
CA ALA A 344 15.15 22.20 7.93
C ALA A 344 14.26 21.64 9.03
N GLY A 345 14.67 20.54 9.60
CA GLY A 345 13.94 19.96 10.71
C GLY A 345 14.77 18.93 11.46
N ALA A 346 14.31 18.62 12.65
CA ALA A 346 14.86 17.60 13.50
C ALA A 346 13.73 16.89 14.24
N GLY A 347 13.96 15.65 14.59
CA GLY A 347 12.97 14.86 15.31
C GLY A 347 13.53 13.60 15.91
N PHE A 348 12.65 12.92 16.60
CA PHE A 348 12.93 11.58 17.11
C PHE A 348 11.78 10.63 16.84
N ASN A 349 12.10 9.35 16.81
CA ASN A 349 11.15 8.27 16.72
C ASN A 349 11.59 7.14 17.65
N ALA A 350 10.66 6.61 18.43
CA ALA A 350 10.87 5.43 19.25
C ALA A 350 9.81 4.38 18.91
N ALA A 351 10.25 3.19 18.57
CA ALA A 351 9.38 2.06 18.24
C ALA A 351 9.73 0.84 19.09
N GLN A 352 8.72 0.22 19.67
CA GLN A 352 8.85 -1.04 20.39
C GLN A 352 8.01 -2.09 19.70
N THR A 353 8.63 -3.21 19.34
CA THR A 353 7.94 -4.38 18.80
C THR A 353 8.11 -5.55 19.75
N ARG A 354 6.99 -6.14 20.15
CA ARG A 354 6.95 -7.42 20.89
C ARG A 354 6.27 -8.46 20.02
N ARG A 355 6.85 -9.64 19.95
CA ARG A 355 6.29 -10.76 19.20
C ARG A 355 6.39 -12.03 19.97
N ASP A 356 5.26 -12.72 20.12
CA ASP A 356 5.16 -14.09 20.60
C ASP A 356 4.83 -14.98 19.41
N ALA A 357 5.55 -16.11 19.25
CA ALA A 357 5.32 -17.05 18.16
C ALA A 357 5.48 -18.50 18.66
N ILE A 358 4.45 -19.29 18.38
CA ILE A 358 4.40 -20.71 18.69
C ILE A 358 4.35 -21.48 17.38
N ASP A 359 5.34 -22.30 17.12
CA ASP A 359 5.37 -23.24 16.01
C ASP A 359 4.98 -24.62 16.52
N THR A 360 4.10 -25.31 15.82
CA THR A 360 3.66 -26.67 16.14
C THR A 360 3.84 -27.60 14.94
N LEU A 361 4.05 -28.88 15.21
CA LEU A 361 3.99 -29.94 14.21
C LEU A 361 3.23 -31.13 14.79
N ALA A 362 2.20 -31.59 14.09
CA ALA A 362 1.35 -32.70 14.52
C ALA A 362 0.89 -32.57 15.99
N GLY A 363 0.59 -31.33 16.42
CA GLY A 363 0.18 -30.99 17.78
C GLY A 363 1.30 -30.81 18.80
N ALA A 364 2.55 -31.14 18.47
CA ALA A 364 3.68 -30.92 19.36
C ALA A 364 4.25 -29.50 19.17
N VAL A 365 4.60 -28.82 20.26
CA VAL A 365 5.23 -27.49 20.22
C VAL A 365 6.69 -27.63 19.82
N LEU A 366 7.05 -27.11 18.63
CA LEU A 366 8.43 -27.08 18.12
C LEU A 366 9.23 -25.89 18.69
N ALA A 367 8.58 -24.74 18.81
CA ALA A 367 9.19 -23.53 19.34
C ALA A 367 8.13 -22.66 20.04
N ASP A 368 8.47 -22.02 21.14
CA ASP A 368 7.67 -21.01 21.83
C ASP A 368 8.56 -19.80 22.11
N ARG A 369 8.50 -18.82 21.22
CA ARG A 369 9.45 -17.71 21.18
C ARG A 369 8.81 -16.40 21.60
N GLN A 370 9.57 -15.63 22.35
CA GLN A 370 9.29 -14.25 22.63
C GLN A 370 10.43 -13.38 22.12
N LEU A 371 10.08 -12.39 21.31
CA LEU A 371 11.01 -11.39 20.80
C LEU A 371 10.56 -10.01 21.26
N ARG A 372 11.53 -9.20 21.70
CA ARG A 372 11.35 -7.77 21.92
C ARG A 372 12.40 -7.01 21.14
N GLN A 373 11.98 -6.07 20.33
CA GLN A 373 12.85 -5.17 19.59
C GLN A 373 12.48 -3.74 19.95
N ASP A 374 13.44 -2.98 20.46
CA ASP A 374 13.33 -1.55 20.70
C ASP A 374 14.20 -0.82 19.67
N ARG A 375 13.63 0.18 19.02
CA ARG A 375 14.30 1.03 18.03
C ARG A 375 14.10 2.49 18.40
N ASP A 376 15.21 3.17 18.64
CA ASP A 376 15.24 4.59 18.87
C ASP A 376 15.98 5.28 17.72
N SER A 377 15.44 6.37 17.21
CA SER A 377 16.09 7.16 16.18
C SER A 377 16.00 8.65 16.47
N VAL A 378 17.10 9.35 16.23
CA VAL A 378 17.15 10.80 16.18
C VAL A 378 17.59 11.19 14.80
N HIS A 379 16.90 12.15 14.21
CA HIS A 379 17.19 12.57 12.84
C HIS A 379 17.19 14.09 12.70
N GLY A 380 17.95 14.54 11.72
CA GLY A 380 17.92 15.91 11.24
C GLY A 380 17.95 15.93 9.71
N PHE A 381 17.34 16.93 9.13
CA PHE A 381 17.37 17.14 7.69
C PHE A 381 17.43 18.61 7.32
N GLY A 382 18.01 18.87 6.15
CA GLY A 382 18.01 20.18 5.50
C GLY A 382 17.72 20.02 4.02
N GLN A 383 17.00 20.98 3.46
CA GLN A 383 16.65 21.03 2.05
C GLN A 383 16.67 22.48 1.57
N LEU A 384 17.27 22.70 0.42
CA LEU A 384 17.39 23.99 -0.26
C LEU A 384 16.76 23.86 -1.64
N ARG A 385 16.02 24.88 -2.06
CA ARG A 385 15.56 25.05 -3.43
C ARG A 385 15.89 26.46 -3.89
N LEU A 386 16.64 26.57 -4.97
CA LEU A 386 17.03 27.81 -5.62
C LEU A 386 16.33 27.95 -6.95
N GLU A 387 15.51 28.98 -7.12
CA GLU A 387 14.93 29.37 -8.41
C GLU A 387 15.95 30.25 -9.16
N ALA A 388 16.67 29.64 -10.11
CA ALA A 388 17.81 30.30 -10.79
C ALA A 388 17.39 31.21 -11.95
N GLY A 389 16.07 31.44 -12.13
CA GLY A 389 15.54 32.20 -13.27
C GLY A 389 15.30 31.37 -14.52
N HIS A 390 14.61 31.95 -15.51
CA HIS A 390 14.27 31.28 -16.78
C HIS A 390 13.62 29.89 -16.61
N GLY A 391 12.85 29.68 -15.52
CA GLY A 391 12.21 28.40 -15.21
C GLY A 391 13.15 27.31 -14.70
N LEU A 392 14.41 27.65 -14.40
CA LEU A 392 15.39 26.70 -13.85
C LEU A 392 15.33 26.71 -12.33
N ALA A 393 15.24 25.52 -11.70
CA ALA A 393 15.34 25.36 -10.26
C ALA A 393 16.28 24.21 -9.90
N LEU A 394 17.10 24.45 -8.86
CA LEU A 394 18.01 23.47 -8.28
C LEU A 394 17.56 23.14 -6.87
N GLU A 395 17.47 21.85 -6.54
CA GLU A 395 17.17 21.37 -5.20
C GLU A 395 18.30 20.50 -4.68
N ALA A 396 18.67 20.72 -3.42
CA ALA A 396 19.61 19.88 -2.70
C ALA A 396 19.05 19.57 -1.31
N GLY A 397 19.13 18.32 -0.91
CA GLY A 397 18.64 17.86 0.38
C GLY A 397 19.56 16.83 1.01
N VAL A 398 19.52 16.77 2.33
CA VAL A 398 20.22 15.76 3.11
C VAL A 398 19.43 15.42 4.35
N ARG A 399 19.41 14.13 4.70
CA ARG A 399 18.92 13.65 5.99
C ARG A 399 19.98 12.77 6.65
N VAL A 400 20.14 12.93 7.93
CA VAL A 400 21.00 12.11 8.80
C VAL A 400 20.11 11.48 9.87
N ASP A 401 20.17 10.17 9.99
CA ASP A 401 19.48 9.42 11.03
C ASP A 401 20.50 8.63 11.86
N ARG A 402 20.50 8.84 13.16
CA ARG A 402 21.21 7.98 14.10
C ARG A 402 20.20 7.08 14.78
N GLN A 403 20.38 5.77 14.64
CA GLN A 403 19.46 4.78 15.18
C GLN A 403 20.19 3.80 16.09
N THR A 404 19.48 3.45 17.17
CA THR A 404 19.84 2.36 18.07
C THR A 404 18.77 1.29 17.98
N LEU A 405 19.18 0.06 17.77
CA LEU A 405 18.32 -1.11 17.69
C LEU A 405 18.75 -2.10 18.76
N THR A 406 17.86 -2.46 19.66
CA THR A 406 18.08 -3.46 20.69
C THR A 406 17.13 -4.63 20.46
N LEU A 407 17.64 -5.84 20.51
CA LEU A 407 16.87 -7.07 20.39
C LEU A 407 17.09 -7.93 21.63
N ALA A 408 15.99 -8.47 22.17
CA ALA A 408 15.98 -9.53 23.15
C ALA A 408 15.14 -10.70 22.66
N VAL A 409 15.66 -11.92 22.75
CA VAL A 409 14.98 -13.15 22.33
C VAL A 409 15.02 -14.15 23.47
N SER A 410 13.90 -14.82 23.72
CA SER A 410 13.80 -15.95 24.63
C SER A 410 12.94 -17.06 24.04
N ASP A 411 13.28 -18.33 24.34
CA ASP A 411 12.42 -19.49 24.12
C ASP A 411 11.87 -19.94 25.48
N ARG A 412 10.56 -20.08 25.57
CA ARG A 412 9.88 -20.41 26.83
C ARG A 412 9.67 -21.90 27.04
N ARG A 413 10.15 -22.76 26.13
CA ARG A 413 10.05 -24.20 26.32
C ARG A 413 10.87 -24.66 27.53
N THR A 414 10.22 -25.38 28.42
CA THR A 414 10.86 -26.04 29.56
C THR A 414 11.10 -27.51 29.23
N GLY A 415 12.31 -28.03 29.52
CA GLY A 415 12.58 -29.46 29.44
C GLY A 415 13.16 -29.96 28.11
N CYS A 416 13.88 -29.13 27.38
CA CYS A 416 14.67 -29.57 26.25
C CYS A 416 15.75 -30.58 26.70
N ALA A 417 15.60 -31.86 26.34
CA ALA A 417 16.66 -32.82 26.52
C ALA A 417 17.87 -32.47 25.62
N PRO A 418 19.11 -32.61 26.10
CA PRO A 418 20.28 -32.19 25.34
C PRO A 418 20.49 -32.86 23.98
N ASN A 419 19.80 -33.95 23.73
CA ASN A 419 19.92 -34.76 22.49
C ASN A 419 18.65 -34.84 21.65
N ALA A 420 17.58 -34.15 22.03
CA ALA A 420 16.39 -34.04 21.22
C ALA A 420 16.45 -32.75 20.40
N MET A 421 16.03 -32.77 19.14
CA MET A 421 15.97 -31.66 18.15
C MET A 421 16.47 -30.32 18.70
N PRO A 422 17.20 -29.49 17.95
CA PRO A 422 17.91 -28.34 18.47
C PRO A 422 17.02 -27.47 19.34
N CYS A 423 17.17 -27.60 20.64
CA CYS A 423 16.62 -26.65 21.59
C CYS A 423 17.31 -25.33 21.37
N LEU A 424 16.54 -24.29 21.20
CA LEU A 424 17.07 -22.94 21.10
C LEU A 424 17.82 -22.60 22.38
N ALA A 425 19.02 -22.07 22.23
CA ALA A 425 19.71 -21.52 23.39
C ALA A 425 18.88 -20.42 24.03
N PRO A 426 18.71 -20.42 25.34
CA PRO A 426 17.92 -19.41 26.03
C PRO A 426 18.58 -18.03 25.90
N ALA A 427 17.76 -17.02 25.70
CA ALA A 427 18.01 -15.59 25.86
C ALA A 427 19.31 -15.05 25.22
N GLY A 428 19.16 -14.42 24.08
CA GLY A 428 20.16 -13.54 23.48
C GLY A 428 19.72 -12.08 23.53
N GLN A 429 20.65 -11.18 23.80
CA GLN A 429 20.49 -9.75 23.61
C GLN A 429 21.51 -9.25 22.61
N ALA A 430 21.08 -8.36 21.74
CA ALA A 430 21.95 -7.71 20.77
C ALA A 430 21.60 -6.23 20.66
N ARG A 431 22.63 -5.39 20.50
CA ARG A 431 22.47 -3.95 20.28
C ARG A 431 23.27 -3.54 19.06
N LEU A 432 22.66 -2.70 18.25
CA LEU A 432 23.25 -2.16 17.06
C LEU A 432 23.03 -0.64 17.02
N GLU A 433 24.07 0.10 16.70
CA GLU A 433 23.98 1.53 16.41
C GLU A 433 24.41 1.77 14.97
N ARG A 434 23.65 2.62 14.26
CA ARG A 434 23.92 3.02 12.88
C ARG A 434 23.61 4.48 12.67
N THR A 435 24.43 5.12 11.85
CA THR A 435 24.16 6.44 11.31
C THR A 435 23.96 6.32 9.81
N LEU A 436 22.82 6.76 9.33
CA LEU A 436 22.48 6.76 7.92
C LEU A 436 22.53 8.18 7.38
N PHE A 437 23.08 8.30 6.18
CA PHE A 437 23.20 9.56 5.46
C PHE A 437 22.51 9.40 4.09
N THR A 438 21.47 10.20 3.83
CA THR A 438 20.66 10.13 2.62
C THR A 438 20.61 11.48 1.91
N PRO A 439 21.59 11.77 1.03
CA PRO A 439 21.61 12.98 0.21
C PRO A 439 20.67 12.87 -0.99
N GLU A 440 20.24 14.02 -1.46
CA GLU A 440 19.40 14.17 -2.65
C GLU A 440 19.80 15.43 -3.43
N LEU A 441 19.81 15.34 -4.75
CA LEU A 441 20.01 16.45 -5.68
C LEU A 441 18.99 16.35 -6.78
N ALA A 442 18.34 17.45 -7.13
CA ALA A 442 17.43 17.51 -8.26
C ALA A 442 17.59 18.83 -9.03
N LEU A 443 17.38 18.74 -10.31
CA LEU A 443 17.34 19.85 -11.25
C LEU A 443 16.00 19.80 -11.96
N SER A 444 15.33 20.93 -12.10
CA SER A 444 14.14 21.06 -12.92
C SER A 444 14.23 22.31 -13.79
N TRP A 445 13.70 22.19 -15.01
CA TRP A 445 13.62 23.28 -15.96
C TRP A 445 12.24 23.33 -16.59
N ALA A 446 11.56 24.46 -16.43
CA ALA A 446 10.26 24.76 -17.02
C ALA A 446 10.42 25.76 -18.18
N PRO A 447 10.67 25.28 -19.43
CA PRO A 447 10.79 26.18 -20.59
C PRO A 447 9.48 26.90 -20.90
N SER A 448 8.36 26.36 -20.44
CA SER A 448 7.05 27.00 -20.51
C SER A 448 6.22 26.64 -19.27
N PRO A 449 5.08 27.32 -19.00
CA PRO A 449 4.19 26.96 -17.91
C PRO A 449 3.59 25.55 -18.02
N HIS A 450 3.58 25.00 -19.24
CA HIS A 450 2.94 23.71 -19.56
C HIS A 450 3.95 22.55 -19.66
N LEU A 451 5.25 22.82 -19.56
CA LEU A 451 6.28 21.80 -19.74
C LEU A 451 7.36 21.94 -18.68
N ARG A 452 7.65 20.87 -17.99
CA ARG A 452 8.76 20.75 -17.04
C ARG A 452 9.59 19.52 -17.32
N LEU A 453 10.86 19.71 -17.46
CA LEU A 453 11.87 18.65 -17.49
C LEU A 453 12.51 18.55 -16.10
N PHE A 454 12.85 17.36 -15.64
CA PHE A 454 13.55 17.17 -14.38
C PHE A 454 14.56 16.04 -14.43
N ALA A 455 15.58 16.15 -13.59
CA ALA A 455 16.50 15.09 -13.27
C ALA A 455 16.72 15.05 -11.76
N ARG A 456 16.77 13.86 -11.16
CA ARG A 456 16.92 13.67 -9.72
C ARG A 456 17.85 12.50 -9.44
N SER A 457 18.70 12.65 -8.44
CA SER A 457 19.53 11.61 -7.88
C SER A 457 19.37 11.61 -6.37
N ALA A 458 18.96 10.48 -5.79
CA ALA A 458 18.73 10.37 -4.37
C ALA A 458 19.26 9.05 -3.82
N ARG A 459 19.89 9.11 -2.66
CA ARG A 459 20.26 7.93 -1.90
C ARG A 459 19.13 7.57 -0.95
N SER A 460 18.81 6.29 -0.88
CA SER A 460 17.92 5.71 0.12
C SER A 460 18.69 4.80 1.05
N ALA A 461 18.25 4.70 2.29
CA ALA A 461 18.80 3.76 3.25
C ALA A 461 17.67 3.21 4.11
N ARG A 462 17.70 1.92 4.35
CA ARG A 462 16.82 1.24 5.30
C ARG A 462 17.68 0.60 6.36
N LEU A 463 17.23 0.75 7.59
CA LEU A 463 17.94 0.19 8.71
C LEU A 463 17.90 -1.31 8.73
N PRO A 464 18.97 -1.91 9.24
CA PRO A 464 18.98 -3.31 9.50
C PRO A 464 17.90 -3.63 10.54
N GLY A 465 17.41 -4.82 10.43
CA GLY A 465 16.56 -5.45 11.42
C GLY A 465 17.14 -6.82 11.75
N TRP A 466 16.41 -7.56 12.50
CA TRP A 466 16.69 -8.95 12.75
C TRP A 466 15.68 -9.82 12.02
N ASN A 467 16.04 -11.06 11.71
CA ASN A 467 15.07 -12.02 11.25
C ASN A 467 14.10 -12.37 12.39
N LEU A 468 13.01 -11.60 12.52
CA LEU A 468 12.00 -11.80 13.58
C LEU A 468 11.20 -13.11 13.39
N LEU A 469 11.38 -13.81 12.27
CA LEU A 469 10.82 -15.13 12.01
C LEU A 469 11.80 -16.26 12.36
N ALA A 470 12.99 -15.92 12.84
CA ALA A 470 14.01 -16.88 13.25
C ALA A 470 13.46 -17.88 14.27
N ARG A 471 13.76 -19.16 14.08
CA ARG A 471 13.36 -20.26 14.97
C ARG A 471 14.50 -20.73 15.87
N SER A 472 15.72 -20.28 15.56
CA SER A 472 16.92 -20.57 16.34
C SER A 472 17.77 -19.31 16.51
N THR A 473 18.63 -19.30 17.52
CA THR A 473 19.61 -18.22 17.69
C THR A 473 20.57 -18.16 16.49
N ALA A 474 20.84 -19.29 15.84
CA ALA A 474 21.63 -19.35 14.61
C ALA A 474 20.91 -18.68 13.42
N GLU A 475 19.57 -18.73 13.37
CA GLU A 475 18.76 -18.06 12.38
C GLU A 475 18.51 -16.57 12.69
N LEU A 476 18.81 -16.14 13.91
CA LEU A 476 18.66 -14.75 14.36
C LEU A 476 19.80 -13.89 13.83
N VAL A 477 19.90 -13.84 12.52
CA VAL A 477 20.94 -13.10 11.83
C VAL A 477 20.56 -11.63 11.75
N LEU A 478 21.53 -10.75 12.04
CA LEU A 478 21.40 -9.32 11.76
C LEU A 478 21.24 -9.11 10.26
N MET A 479 20.16 -8.47 9.86
CA MET A 479 20.00 -8.04 8.48
C MET A 479 20.91 -6.85 8.20
N PRO A 480 21.56 -6.79 7.04
CA PRO A 480 22.40 -5.66 6.68
C PRO A 480 21.60 -4.40 6.45
N ASP A 481 22.30 -3.27 6.43
CA ASP A 481 21.78 -2.03 5.92
C ASP A 481 21.41 -2.21 4.45
N GLU A 482 20.15 -1.95 4.12
CA GLU A 482 19.73 -1.81 2.72
C GLU A 482 20.04 -0.37 2.30
N THR A 483 20.89 -0.19 1.32
CA THR A 483 21.22 1.12 0.76
C THR A 483 21.06 1.10 -0.74
N GLY A 484 20.62 2.22 -1.30
CA GLY A 484 20.44 2.31 -2.74
C GLY A 484 20.58 3.73 -3.27
N TRP A 485 20.95 3.81 -4.54
CA TRP A 485 20.84 5.03 -5.33
C TRP A 485 19.72 4.89 -6.33
N HIS A 486 18.91 5.93 -6.45
CA HIS A 486 17.84 6.06 -7.41
C HIS A 486 18.07 7.32 -8.25
N HIS A 487 18.32 7.14 -9.52
CA HIS A 487 18.47 8.20 -10.51
C HIS A 487 17.25 8.20 -11.40
N GLN A 488 16.68 9.36 -11.63
CA GLN A 488 15.46 9.54 -12.41
C GLN A 488 15.58 10.79 -13.27
N ALA A 489 15.09 10.71 -14.50
CA ALA A 489 14.90 11.87 -15.35
C ALA A 489 13.55 11.75 -16.07
N GLY A 490 12.86 12.87 -16.26
CA GLY A 490 11.53 12.82 -16.81
C GLY A 490 10.98 14.15 -17.28
N VAL A 491 9.74 14.09 -17.71
CA VAL A 491 8.96 15.20 -18.23
C VAL A 491 7.57 15.21 -17.59
N LYS A 492 7.12 16.39 -17.22
CA LYS A 492 5.75 16.69 -16.84
C LYS A 492 5.18 17.69 -17.84
N ALA A 493 4.01 17.39 -18.35
CA ALA A 493 3.38 18.24 -19.35
C ALA A 493 1.89 18.40 -19.07
N ASP A 494 1.43 19.65 -19.14
CA ASP A 494 0.02 20.01 -19.20
C ASP A 494 -0.32 20.28 -20.68
N LEU A 495 -1.16 19.42 -21.23
CA LEU A 495 -1.54 19.43 -22.63
C LEU A 495 -3.00 19.90 -22.78
N TRP A 496 -3.35 20.43 -23.95
CA TRP A 496 -4.70 20.86 -24.27
C TRP A 496 -5.29 21.86 -23.26
N ASP A 497 -4.53 22.87 -22.89
CA ASP A 497 -4.93 23.89 -21.90
C ASP A 497 -5.27 23.29 -20.52
N GLY A 498 -4.45 22.32 -20.06
CA GLY A 498 -4.63 21.65 -18.76
C GLY A 498 -5.67 20.51 -18.76
N ARG A 499 -6.26 20.18 -19.91
CA ARG A 499 -7.20 19.05 -20.02
C ARG A 499 -6.53 17.69 -20.04
N ALA A 500 -5.23 17.64 -20.23
CA ALA A 500 -4.44 16.42 -20.05
C ALA A 500 -3.15 16.72 -19.30
N CYS A 501 -2.86 15.89 -18.31
CA CYS A 501 -1.62 15.95 -17.52
C CYS A 501 -0.85 14.66 -17.73
N MET A 502 0.42 14.78 -18.09
CA MET A 502 1.33 13.66 -18.29
C MET A 502 2.53 13.81 -17.35
N ASP A 503 2.89 12.73 -16.66
CA ASP A 503 4.16 12.58 -15.93
C ASP A 503 4.82 11.30 -16.46
N ALA A 504 5.96 11.44 -17.12
CA ALA A 504 6.72 10.32 -17.65
C ALA A 504 8.19 10.41 -17.25
N SER A 505 8.75 9.31 -16.78
CA SER A 505 10.14 9.28 -16.33
C SER A 505 10.82 7.95 -16.56
N GLY A 506 12.11 8.01 -16.92
CA GLY A 506 13.02 6.88 -16.86
C GLY A 506 13.77 6.86 -15.53
N PHE A 507 14.07 5.67 -15.01
CA PHE A 507 14.84 5.50 -13.79
C PHE A 507 15.90 4.40 -13.88
N VAL A 508 16.96 4.57 -13.09
CA VAL A 508 17.96 3.55 -12.81
C VAL A 508 18.16 3.47 -11.30
N ALA A 509 18.02 2.29 -10.73
CA ALA A 509 18.19 2.05 -9.31
C ALA A 509 19.18 0.92 -9.05
N ARG A 510 20.06 1.13 -8.08
CA ARG A 510 20.96 0.10 -7.56
C ARG A 510 20.73 -0.02 -6.07
N THR A 511 20.37 -1.22 -5.60
CA THR A 511 20.12 -1.49 -4.19
C THR A 511 21.08 -2.56 -3.72
N ARG A 512 21.78 -2.29 -2.62
CA ARG A 512 22.65 -3.24 -1.94
C ARG A 512 21.96 -3.76 -0.69
N GLY A 513 22.16 -5.03 -0.39
CA GLY A 513 21.62 -5.62 0.83
C GLY A 513 20.10 -5.74 0.85
N LEU A 514 19.44 -5.80 -0.31
CA LEU A 514 17.99 -5.99 -0.37
C LEU A 514 17.60 -7.28 0.37
N VAL A 515 16.74 -7.16 1.35
CA VAL A 515 16.18 -8.27 2.11
C VAL A 515 14.92 -8.73 1.41
N SER A 516 14.94 -9.95 0.86
CA SER A 516 13.76 -10.60 0.29
C SER A 516 13.27 -11.65 1.28
N PRO A 517 12.06 -11.56 1.81
CA PRO A 517 11.49 -12.61 2.63
C PRO A 517 11.20 -13.82 1.74
N LEU A 518 11.98 -14.87 1.88
CA LEU A 518 11.69 -16.19 1.33
C LEU A 518 11.03 -17.00 2.43
N LEU A 519 9.73 -17.16 2.36
CA LEU A 519 9.03 -18.20 3.08
C LEU A 519 9.16 -19.48 2.25
N GLY A 520 10.15 -20.31 2.53
CA GLY A 520 10.36 -21.60 1.93
C GLY A 520 10.03 -22.73 2.90
N ILE A 521 9.60 -23.88 2.39
CA ILE A 521 9.55 -25.12 3.17
C ILE A 521 10.85 -25.84 2.89
N ASP A 522 11.70 -25.98 3.89
CA ASP A 522 12.77 -26.96 3.87
C ASP A 522 12.18 -28.30 4.32
N PRO A 523 12.21 -29.35 3.48
CA PRO A 523 11.66 -30.66 3.83
C PRO A 523 12.32 -31.30 5.05
N LEU A 524 13.56 -30.93 5.36
CA LEU A 524 14.30 -31.44 6.52
C LEU A 524 14.21 -30.52 7.74
N ALA A 525 14.04 -29.21 7.53
CA ALA A 525 13.99 -28.19 8.59
C ALA A 525 12.59 -27.58 8.81
N MET A 526 11.57 -28.07 8.12
CA MET A 526 10.15 -27.71 8.29
C MET A 526 9.88 -26.19 8.34
N ALA A 527 9.70 -25.58 7.20
CA ALA A 527 9.40 -24.17 6.98
C ALA A 527 10.50 -23.20 7.49
N VAL A 528 11.29 -22.73 6.58
CA VAL A 528 12.32 -21.72 6.83
C VAL A 528 11.81 -20.37 6.33
N ALA A 529 11.65 -19.40 7.23
CA ALA A 529 11.68 -18.01 6.85
C ALA A 529 13.14 -17.62 6.57
N ALA A 530 13.64 -17.98 5.41
CA ALA A 530 14.98 -17.56 5.01
C ALA A 530 14.88 -16.14 4.46
N THR A 531 15.58 -15.23 5.08
CA THR A 531 15.84 -13.93 4.50
C THR A 531 17.03 -14.05 3.55
N GLN A 532 16.81 -13.85 2.26
CA GLN A 532 17.93 -13.74 1.32
C GLN A 532 18.38 -12.30 1.22
N ARG A 533 19.67 -12.11 1.37
CA ARG A 533 20.35 -10.85 1.11
C ARG A 533 20.90 -10.85 -0.29
N ARG A 534 20.54 -9.85 -1.10
CA ARG A 534 21.07 -9.72 -2.46
C ARG A 534 21.17 -8.26 -2.87
N ASP A 535 22.09 -8.02 -3.78
CA ASP A 535 22.16 -6.74 -4.50
C ASP A 535 21.28 -6.82 -5.73
N MET A 536 20.57 -5.73 -6.02
CA MET A 536 19.65 -5.62 -7.14
C MET A 536 20.00 -4.40 -8.00
N ARG A 537 19.93 -4.58 -9.31
CA ARG A 537 19.85 -3.49 -10.27
C ARG A 537 18.48 -3.49 -10.91
N ASN A 538 17.86 -2.32 -10.98
CA ASN A 538 16.61 -2.13 -11.67
C ASN A 538 16.67 -0.86 -12.53
N HIS A 539 16.08 -0.90 -13.71
CA HIS A 539 15.87 0.26 -14.57
C HIS A 539 14.53 0.12 -15.27
N GLY A 540 13.95 1.24 -15.61
CA GLY A 540 12.61 1.22 -16.19
C GLY A 540 12.09 2.59 -16.56
N VAL A 541 10.79 2.60 -16.92
CA VAL A 541 10.02 3.78 -17.27
C VAL A 541 8.69 3.70 -16.54
N ASP A 542 8.29 4.80 -15.90
CA ASP A 542 6.97 5.02 -15.37
C ASP A 542 6.29 6.14 -16.15
N MET A 543 5.02 5.96 -16.49
CA MET A 543 4.18 6.98 -17.12
C MET A 543 2.82 7.03 -16.46
N VAL A 544 2.35 8.22 -16.18
CA VAL A 544 1.01 8.54 -15.67
C VAL A 544 0.38 9.56 -16.60
N LEU A 545 -0.79 9.27 -17.10
CA LEU A 545 -1.58 10.15 -17.95
C LEU A 545 -3.01 10.25 -17.40
N SER A 546 -3.49 11.47 -17.24
CA SER A 546 -4.90 11.77 -16.96
C SER A 546 -5.39 12.78 -17.98
N ALA A 547 -6.54 12.54 -18.59
CA ALA A 547 -7.06 13.41 -19.65
C ALA A 547 -8.58 13.55 -19.60
N ARG A 548 -9.07 14.74 -19.92
CA ARG A 548 -10.47 15.09 -20.17
C ARG A 548 -10.60 15.67 -21.58
N PRO A 549 -10.53 14.82 -22.62
CA PRO A 549 -10.60 15.31 -24.00
C PRO A 549 -11.96 15.93 -24.33
N LEU A 550 -13.00 15.50 -23.66
CA LEU A 550 -14.38 16.02 -23.71
C LEU A 550 -14.87 16.29 -22.30
N VAL A 551 -15.85 17.19 -22.14
CA VAL A 551 -16.50 17.47 -20.83
C VAL A 551 -17.05 16.19 -20.20
N GLN A 552 -17.50 15.26 -21.02
CA GLN A 552 -18.12 14.00 -20.59
C GLN A 552 -17.11 12.86 -20.38
N LEU A 553 -15.90 12.93 -20.96
CA LEU A 553 -14.98 11.80 -21.01
C LEU A 553 -13.76 12.04 -20.13
N GLU A 554 -13.61 11.20 -19.12
CA GLU A 554 -12.39 11.10 -18.32
C GLU A 554 -11.61 9.82 -18.67
N LEU A 555 -10.32 9.97 -18.90
CA LEU A 555 -9.41 8.89 -19.22
C LEU A 555 -8.22 8.92 -18.25
N SER A 556 -7.77 7.76 -17.81
CA SER A 556 -6.45 7.63 -17.18
C SER A 556 -5.70 6.42 -17.74
N ALA A 557 -4.37 6.56 -17.83
CA ALA A 557 -3.48 5.49 -18.23
C ALA A 557 -2.20 5.57 -17.39
N ASN A 558 -1.87 4.48 -16.72
CA ASN A 558 -0.64 4.34 -15.95
C ASN A 558 0.13 3.14 -16.50
N LEU A 559 1.40 3.33 -16.83
CA LEU A 559 2.26 2.31 -17.40
C LEU A 559 3.56 2.26 -16.60
N GLY A 560 3.96 1.08 -16.17
CA GLY A 560 5.26 0.79 -15.60
C GLY A 560 5.95 -0.30 -16.40
N TRP A 561 7.16 -0.03 -16.89
CA TRP A 561 8.05 -1.02 -17.45
C TRP A 561 9.35 -1.04 -16.68
N GLN A 562 9.84 -2.23 -16.33
CA GLN A 562 11.07 -2.37 -15.55
C GLN A 562 11.82 -3.65 -15.87
N GLN A 563 13.12 -3.62 -15.64
CA GLN A 563 13.96 -4.81 -15.61
C GLN A 563 14.70 -4.90 -14.27
N ALA A 564 14.11 -5.62 -13.33
CA ALA A 564 14.73 -5.90 -12.05
C ALA A 564 15.53 -7.20 -12.13
N ARG A 565 16.81 -7.14 -11.76
CA ARG A 565 17.73 -8.28 -11.83
C ARG A 565 18.61 -8.32 -10.58
N TRP A 566 18.87 -9.54 -10.10
CA TRP A 566 19.90 -9.75 -9.10
C TRP A 566 21.28 -9.49 -9.69
N THR A 567 22.17 -8.90 -8.89
CA THR A 567 23.59 -8.77 -9.21
C THR A 567 24.35 -9.77 -8.35
N GLY A 568 24.96 -10.77 -8.97
CA GLY A 568 25.66 -11.87 -8.31
C GLY A 568 25.00 -13.22 -8.51
N ALA A 569 25.62 -14.27 -7.96
CA ALA A 569 25.16 -15.64 -8.11
C ALA A 569 23.78 -15.86 -7.46
N VAL A 570 22.92 -16.60 -8.14
CA VAL A 570 21.63 -17.03 -7.62
C VAL A 570 21.86 -18.33 -6.85
N PRO A 571 21.52 -18.43 -5.54
CA PRO A 571 21.59 -19.69 -4.82
C PRO A 571 20.73 -20.76 -5.49
N ALA A 572 21.15 -22.00 -5.38
CA ALA A 572 20.37 -23.12 -5.86
C ALA A 572 18.95 -23.11 -5.25
N GLY A 573 17.92 -23.24 -6.09
CA GLY A 573 16.51 -23.22 -5.67
C GLY A 573 15.93 -21.83 -5.37
N GLY A 574 16.71 -20.76 -5.44
CA GLY A 574 16.21 -19.38 -5.29
C GLY A 574 15.62 -18.84 -6.60
N PRO A 575 14.69 -17.86 -6.53
CA PRO A 575 14.14 -17.24 -7.72
C PRO A 575 15.23 -16.46 -8.48
N ASN A 576 15.25 -16.62 -9.80
CA ASN A 576 16.20 -15.92 -10.67
C ASN A 576 15.92 -14.41 -10.77
N ARG A 577 14.76 -13.97 -10.30
CA ARG A 577 14.30 -12.59 -10.35
C ARG A 577 13.87 -12.12 -8.96
N PRO A 578 13.89 -10.82 -8.68
CA PRO A 578 13.25 -10.27 -7.48
C PRO A 578 11.77 -10.66 -7.42
N LEU A 579 11.30 -10.99 -6.22
CA LEU A 579 9.89 -11.34 -6.00
C LEU A 579 8.99 -10.12 -6.24
N TYR A 580 7.80 -10.37 -6.75
CA TYR A 580 6.76 -9.34 -6.97
C TYR A 580 7.25 -8.15 -7.82
N ALA A 581 8.10 -8.43 -8.82
CA ALA A 581 8.63 -7.46 -9.75
C ALA A 581 8.30 -7.85 -11.19
N PRO A 582 7.04 -7.67 -11.65
CA PRO A 582 6.68 -7.90 -13.03
C PRO A 582 7.44 -6.94 -13.94
N ASP A 583 7.83 -7.38 -15.13
CA ASP A 583 8.52 -6.52 -16.08
C ASP A 583 7.60 -5.38 -16.60
N THR A 584 6.29 -5.58 -16.62
CA THR A 584 5.32 -4.57 -17.07
C THR A 584 4.07 -4.58 -16.21
N THR A 585 3.59 -3.40 -15.87
CA THR A 585 2.27 -3.14 -15.28
C THR A 585 1.56 -2.07 -16.09
N ALA A 586 0.26 -2.21 -16.29
CA ALA A 586 -0.57 -1.21 -16.94
C ALA A 586 -1.91 -1.07 -16.22
N SER A 587 -2.41 0.15 -16.12
CA SER A 587 -3.75 0.44 -15.64
C SER A 587 -4.40 1.47 -16.56
N LEU A 588 -5.58 1.16 -17.07
CA LEU A 588 -6.35 2.00 -17.96
C LEU A 588 -7.72 2.21 -17.34
N SER A 589 -8.25 3.43 -17.35
CA SER A 589 -9.64 3.66 -16.97
C SER A 589 -10.30 4.68 -17.89
N ALA A 590 -11.62 4.52 -18.06
CA ALA A 590 -12.47 5.43 -18.79
C ALA A 590 -13.80 5.59 -18.06
N ALA A 591 -14.27 6.84 -17.94
CA ALA A 591 -15.58 7.18 -17.42
C ALA A 591 -16.27 8.16 -18.39
N TRP A 592 -17.53 7.89 -18.72
CA TRP A 592 -18.33 8.73 -19.59
C TRP A 592 -19.53 9.29 -18.84
N ARG A 593 -19.61 10.61 -18.68
CA ARG A 593 -20.71 11.29 -17.99
C ARG A 593 -21.79 11.71 -19.00
N GLN A 594 -22.94 11.03 -19.00
CA GLN A 594 -24.05 11.28 -19.89
C GLN A 594 -25.24 11.88 -19.13
N PRO A 595 -25.49 13.20 -19.20
CA PRO A 595 -26.75 13.76 -18.70
C PRO A 595 -27.94 13.16 -19.43
N LEU A 596 -28.95 12.74 -18.67
CA LEU A 596 -30.22 12.23 -19.22
C LEU A 596 -31.20 13.39 -19.33
N VAL A 597 -31.50 13.80 -20.57
CA VAL A 597 -32.30 14.97 -20.86
C VAL A 597 -33.69 14.90 -20.18
N GLY A 598 -34.05 15.97 -19.48
CA GLY A 598 -35.36 16.11 -18.81
C GLY A 598 -35.53 15.38 -17.49
N THR A 599 -34.47 14.69 -16.97
CA THR A 599 -34.58 13.90 -15.75
C THR A 599 -33.74 14.45 -14.56
N GLY A 600 -32.78 15.32 -14.83
CA GLY A 600 -31.80 15.75 -13.82
C GLY A 600 -30.79 14.64 -13.42
N PHE A 601 -30.81 13.48 -14.07
CA PHE A 601 -29.91 12.37 -13.79
C PHE A 601 -28.70 12.39 -14.72
N VAL A 602 -27.57 11.87 -14.22
CA VAL A 602 -26.36 11.65 -15.01
C VAL A 602 -26.01 10.17 -14.94
N LEU A 603 -25.94 9.53 -16.11
CA LEU A 603 -25.49 8.14 -16.23
C LEU A 603 -23.99 8.13 -16.47
N VAL A 604 -23.24 7.33 -15.67
CA VAL A 604 -21.79 7.25 -15.78
C VAL A 604 -21.34 5.80 -15.91
N PRO A 605 -21.31 5.24 -17.14
CA PRO A 605 -20.60 4.00 -17.40
C PRO A 605 -19.10 4.20 -17.18
N ARG A 606 -18.48 3.25 -16.49
CA ARG A 606 -17.04 3.22 -16.21
C ARG A 606 -16.45 1.85 -16.51
N VAL A 607 -15.21 1.84 -16.93
CA VAL A 607 -14.40 0.64 -17.08
C VAL A 607 -12.99 0.91 -16.60
N ALA A 608 -12.41 -0.03 -15.87
CA ALA A 608 -11.02 -0.02 -15.46
C ALA A 608 -10.40 -1.38 -15.79
N ALA A 609 -9.24 -1.37 -16.42
CA ALA A 609 -8.50 -2.57 -16.79
C ALA A 609 -7.08 -2.48 -16.24
N ARG A 610 -6.64 -3.50 -15.52
CA ARG A 610 -5.29 -3.62 -14.99
C ARG A 610 -4.62 -4.84 -15.58
N TRP A 611 -3.40 -4.68 -16.00
CA TRP A 611 -2.57 -5.76 -16.56
C TRP A 611 -1.22 -5.81 -15.87
N ARG A 612 -0.72 -7.02 -15.67
CA ARG A 612 0.66 -7.26 -15.26
C ARG A 612 1.26 -8.42 -16.02
N SER A 613 2.55 -8.34 -16.29
CA SER A 613 3.30 -9.48 -16.83
C SER A 613 3.52 -10.56 -15.76
N ALA A 614 4.00 -11.73 -16.17
CA ALA A 614 4.41 -12.78 -15.26
C ALA A 614 5.47 -12.28 -14.25
N MET A 615 5.39 -12.77 -13.01
CA MET A 615 6.30 -12.38 -11.93
C MET A 615 6.64 -13.56 -11.02
N ALA A 616 7.82 -13.55 -10.41
CA ALA A 616 8.17 -14.49 -9.37
C ALA A 616 7.42 -14.15 -8.08
N VAL A 617 6.79 -15.13 -7.45
CA VAL A 617 6.05 -14.99 -6.18
C VAL A 617 6.63 -15.84 -5.05
N GLY A 618 7.55 -16.75 -5.35
CA GLY A 618 8.19 -17.62 -4.39
C GLY A 618 9.31 -18.46 -5.01
N PRO A 619 9.95 -19.32 -4.23
CA PRO A 619 10.90 -20.30 -4.76
C PRO A 619 10.16 -21.38 -5.55
N ALA A 620 10.83 -21.98 -6.53
CA ALA A 620 10.37 -23.20 -7.18
C ALA A 620 10.48 -24.38 -6.21
N LEU A 621 9.35 -24.93 -5.77
CA LEU A 621 9.32 -26.01 -4.78
C LEU A 621 9.07 -27.39 -5.42
N GLY A 622 9.28 -27.53 -6.72
CA GLY A 622 8.99 -28.76 -7.47
C GLY A 622 7.50 -29.03 -7.72
N LEU A 623 6.62 -28.38 -6.97
CA LEU A 623 5.16 -28.42 -7.13
C LEU A 623 4.65 -27.19 -7.91
N THR A 624 5.42 -26.09 -7.90
CA THR A 624 5.16 -24.87 -8.65
C THR A 624 6.50 -24.33 -9.13
N ASP A 625 6.50 -23.61 -10.24
CA ASP A 625 7.67 -22.89 -10.74
C ASP A 625 7.93 -21.58 -9.98
N GLY A 626 7.10 -21.25 -8.98
CA GLY A 626 7.16 -20.01 -8.23
C GLY A 626 6.82 -18.76 -9.05
N ILE A 627 6.21 -18.93 -10.22
CA ILE A 627 5.85 -17.86 -11.14
C ILE A 627 4.32 -17.69 -11.17
N SER A 628 3.87 -16.47 -10.97
CA SER A 628 2.51 -16.05 -11.26
C SER A 628 2.40 -15.66 -12.73
N PRO A 629 1.47 -16.21 -13.51
CA PRO A 629 1.26 -15.81 -14.89
C PRO A 629 0.82 -14.33 -14.99
N GLY A 630 1.08 -13.72 -16.13
CA GLY A 630 0.54 -12.41 -16.46
C GLY A 630 -0.95 -12.49 -16.79
N GLY A 631 -1.66 -11.38 -16.62
CA GLY A 631 -3.07 -11.35 -16.94
C GLY A 631 -3.74 -10.00 -16.75
N TRP A 632 -4.98 -9.90 -17.22
CA TRP A 632 -5.85 -8.75 -17.10
C TRP A 632 -6.84 -8.94 -15.95
N GLN A 633 -7.07 -7.89 -15.20
CA GLN A 633 -8.22 -7.74 -14.31
C GLN A 633 -9.05 -6.57 -14.79
N VAL A 634 -10.32 -6.81 -15.06
CA VAL A 634 -11.25 -5.80 -15.58
C VAL A 634 -12.35 -5.59 -14.56
N ALA A 635 -12.57 -4.33 -14.19
CA ALA A 635 -13.70 -3.85 -13.42
C ALA A 635 -14.58 -2.98 -14.30
N ALA A 636 -15.89 -3.01 -14.09
CA ALA A 636 -16.85 -2.16 -14.78
C ALA A 636 -17.94 -1.70 -13.82
N ALA A 637 -18.44 -0.50 -14.03
CA ALA A 637 -19.55 0.03 -13.25
C ALA A 637 -20.53 0.80 -14.14
N LEU A 638 -21.81 0.72 -13.79
CA LEU A 638 -22.85 1.60 -14.30
C LEU A 638 -23.39 2.42 -13.13
N GLN A 639 -23.14 3.72 -13.15
CA GLN A 639 -23.46 4.63 -12.07
C GLN A 639 -24.54 5.61 -12.52
N LEU A 640 -25.52 5.82 -11.65
CA LEU A 640 -26.57 6.83 -11.81
C LEU A 640 -26.38 7.88 -10.71
N GLU A 641 -26.17 9.12 -11.13
CA GLU A 641 -26.03 10.27 -10.23
C GLU A 641 -27.27 11.14 -10.28
N ILE A 642 -27.66 11.66 -9.13
CA ILE A 642 -28.69 12.68 -8.95
C ILE A 642 -28.00 13.89 -8.29
N PRO A 643 -27.38 14.80 -9.07
CA PRO A 643 -26.54 15.87 -8.53
C PRO A 643 -27.26 16.75 -7.50
N ASP A 644 -28.45 17.22 -7.82
CA ASP A 644 -29.26 18.12 -6.95
C ASP A 644 -29.65 17.46 -5.63
N GLY A 645 -29.75 16.13 -5.61
CA GLY A 645 -30.06 15.34 -4.42
C GLY A 645 -28.83 14.78 -3.72
N GLY A 646 -27.62 14.90 -4.28
CA GLY A 646 -26.40 14.28 -3.75
C GLY A 646 -26.46 12.76 -3.67
N TRP A 647 -27.34 12.10 -4.45
CA TRP A 647 -27.48 10.65 -4.50
C TRP A 647 -26.67 10.03 -5.64
N LEU A 648 -26.12 8.87 -5.36
CA LEU A 648 -25.42 8.07 -6.33
C LEU A 648 -25.75 6.60 -6.10
N MET A 649 -26.12 5.91 -7.17
CA MET A 649 -26.35 4.47 -7.16
C MET A 649 -25.47 3.84 -8.22
N SER A 650 -24.78 2.76 -7.92
CA SER A 650 -23.94 2.05 -8.88
C SER A 650 -24.13 0.53 -8.82
N LEU A 651 -24.13 -0.08 -10.00
CA LEU A 651 -23.96 -1.52 -10.21
C LEU A 651 -22.53 -1.76 -10.68
N GLU A 652 -21.78 -2.54 -9.94
CA GLU A 652 -20.36 -2.72 -10.14
C GLU A 652 -20.02 -4.19 -10.33
N CYS A 653 -19.08 -4.45 -11.21
CA CYS A 653 -18.53 -5.76 -11.51
C CYS A 653 -17.02 -5.72 -11.29
N GLU A 654 -16.50 -6.61 -10.45
CA GLU A 654 -15.08 -6.84 -10.28
C GLU A 654 -14.65 -8.15 -10.90
N ASN A 655 -13.44 -8.18 -11.44
CA ASN A 655 -12.91 -9.30 -12.20
C ASN A 655 -13.92 -9.79 -13.27
N CYS A 656 -14.48 -8.87 -14.05
CA CYS A 656 -15.58 -9.13 -15.00
C CYS A 656 -15.23 -10.18 -16.05
N LEU A 657 -13.96 -10.38 -16.35
CA LEU A 657 -13.48 -11.44 -17.24
C LEU A 657 -13.38 -12.80 -16.58
N ASP A 658 -13.61 -12.89 -15.28
CA ASP A 658 -13.49 -14.11 -14.45
C ASP A 658 -12.11 -14.78 -14.57
N GLN A 659 -11.07 -13.95 -14.66
CA GLN A 659 -9.71 -14.44 -14.81
C GLN A 659 -9.13 -14.86 -13.47
N THR A 660 -8.66 -16.09 -13.37
CA THR A 660 -7.93 -16.60 -12.21
C THR A 660 -6.46 -16.21 -12.31
N LEU A 661 -5.97 -15.47 -11.35
CA LEU A 661 -4.57 -15.06 -11.23
C LEU A 661 -4.03 -15.42 -9.85
N THR A 662 -2.73 -15.66 -9.79
CA THR A 662 -2.03 -15.80 -8.52
C THR A 662 -1.62 -14.41 -8.02
N ASP A 663 -2.23 -13.93 -6.93
CA ASP A 663 -1.94 -12.59 -6.38
C ASP A 663 -0.75 -12.59 -5.43
N GLY A 664 -0.39 -13.74 -4.88
CA GLY A 664 0.71 -13.88 -3.94
C GLY A 664 1.03 -15.34 -3.66
N ALA A 665 1.89 -15.58 -2.69
CA ALA A 665 2.20 -16.92 -2.20
C ALA A 665 2.37 -16.92 -0.68
N VAL A 666 1.90 -17.99 -0.03
CA VAL A 666 2.16 -18.29 1.37
C VAL A 666 3.02 -19.54 1.41
N VAL A 667 4.22 -19.42 1.98
CA VAL A 667 5.19 -20.54 2.06
C VAL A 667 5.46 -21.16 0.68
N GLY A 668 5.51 -20.33 -0.38
CA GLY A 668 5.72 -20.80 -1.76
C GLY A 668 4.49 -21.38 -2.45
N LEU A 669 3.36 -21.47 -1.77
CA LEU A 669 2.10 -21.92 -2.34
C LEU A 669 1.27 -20.73 -2.81
N PRO A 670 0.72 -20.73 -4.03
CA PRO A 670 0.00 -19.61 -4.59
C PRO A 670 -1.31 -19.31 -3.86
N THR A 671 -1.64 -18.04 -3.77
CA THR A 671 -2.95 -17.53 -3.36
C THR A 671 -3.67 -16.95 -4.57
N LEU A 672 -4.97 -17.18 -4.69
CA LEU A 672 -5.76 -16.78 -5.85
C LEU A 672 -6.53 -15.49 -5.59
N ASN A 673 -6.73 -14.70 -6.66
CA ASN A 673 -7.65 -13.57 -6.64
C ASN A 673 -9.11 -14.04 -6.55
N PRO A 674 -10.05 -13.17 -6.09
CA PRO A 674 -11.48 -13.46 -6.12
C PRO A 674 -11.97 -13.71 -7.55
N PRO A 675 -12.96 -14.62 -7.76
CA PRO A 675 -13.65 -14.78 -9.04
C PRO A 675 -14.47 -13.52 -9.36
N ARG A 676 -15.10 -13.47 -10.52
CA ARG A 676 -16.03 -12.39 -10.87
C ARG A 676 -17.11 -12.24 -9.82
N TRP A 677 -17.35 -11.00 -9.40
CA TRP A 677 -18.38 -10.69 -8.44
C TRP A 677 -19.04 -9.34 -8.73
N TRP A 678 -20.25 -9.17 -8.21
CA TRP A 678 -21.08 -7.99 -8.42
C TRP A 678 -21.48 -7.38 -7.11
N GLN A 679 -21.62 -6.04 -7.09
CA GLN A 679 -22.19 -5.31 -5.96
C GLN A 679 -23.08 -4.16 -6.43
N LEU A 680 -24.03 -3.82 -5.57
CA LEU A 680 -24.82 -2.57 -5.62
C LEU A 680 -24.33 -1.64 -4.55
N ARG A 681 -24.16 -0.38 -4.89
CA ARG A 681 -23.75 0.68 -3.95
C ARG A 681 -24.73 1.83 -4.03
N PHE A 682 -25.01 2.40 -2.86
CA PHE A 682 -25.77 3.63 -2.67
C PHE A 682 -24.93 4.61 -1.88
N THR A 683 -24.80 5.82 -2.36
CA THR A 683 -24.07 6.90 -1.70
C THR A 683 -24.95 8.13 -1.61
N ARG A 684 -24.93 8.79 -0.47
CA ARG A 684 -25.56 10.08 -0.21
C ARG A 684 -24.49 11.07 0.24
N ARG A 685 -24.44 12.22 -0.43
CA ARG A 685 -23.63 13.38 -0.05
C ARG A 685 -24.56 14.56 0.26
N PHE A 686 -24.28 15.33 1.27
CA PHE A 686 -25.06 16.52 1.67
C PHE A 686 -24.15 17.60 2.28
#